data_09c5c2e758f75bdb3d9c08f88a3793ed
#
_entry.id   09c5c2e758f75bdb3d9c08f88a3793ed
#
_cell.length_a   1.000
_cell.length_b   1.000
_cell.length_c   1.000
_cell.angle_alpha   90.00
_cell.angle_beta   90.00
_cell.angle_gamma   90.00
#
_symmetry.space_group_name_H-M   'P 1'
#
loop_
_entity.id
_entity.type
_entity.pdbx_description
1 polymer ?
#
loop_
_entity_poly.entity_id
_entity_poly.type
_entity_poly.pdbx_seq_one_letter_code
_entity_poly.pdbx_strand_id
1 'polypeptide(L)'
;MKKIMILSLFFMTLLSMNGQQLSWTADNGNGTYTNPLFYDEFSDPDIIRVGDSFYLVGTTMHCNPGLVVLESKDLVNWDFCSYAFDRIDIDDDRFRLENGKEAYGQGIWAPCIRYHDGKFYIFSNINGIGMQVYVSEDPKGPWTHYNMGGAIHDLSVLFDNGRIYAIYGYDEVHCIEIKPDFSGYVDNSDICLIERGNAMGEGHHIYKIDGKYYIISADYSPMGRMMCARADKLEGPYETRVISCRETMGTEHSTWAVDIPMDGAMPEPGKWSLKTSKPNADKMGCATLHQGGIVQLENGDWWGFSMLDFLAVGRTTCLSPVTWVDGWPYFGLPGNLGRSPRTWLKPSVSASVTPHAPYCRSDNFDNGRLQPVWQWNHLPDDSKWSLRKGKLRLNTMPAKNLYWAKNTLTQRGIGPVSVSTVTLEADKLKNGDIAGLALMNIPYEWIGIEIRDGKPLLSYYDLGTDTSIEKPLDSHKIQLRLTGDFEHEWAQFSFSTDGKTFQDIGQRLVVPYQTKTFQGARISLFAFNRLGKNGGYAEFDDFIVEEPLADRSRNIPLGKVISLTNLSNNHRMQAHSRRMVLSVWQGDADYETDNCRFIVHDRGNGKVALEAVNGNGFITVAGLGLSGDLRLSPKETDDCLFMWQDMLHGQFMLLSLKTHRYVGLDPASGEPYSADWPGTSASRLGGTVFKWTEAGIIDVMAEK
;
A
#
# COMPACT_ATOMS: atom_id res chain seq x y z
N MET A 1 14.46 -18.81 66.33
CA MET A 1 14.37 -17.70 65.41
C MET A 1 14.08 -18.23 64.00
N LYS A 2 12.82 -18.26 63.63
CA LYS A 2 12.37 -18.77 62.30
C LYS A 2 12.31 -17.60 61.34
N LYS A 3 13.08 -17.68 60.25
CA LYS A 3 12.99 -16.75 59.12
C LYS A 3 11.76 -17.14 58.30
N ILE A 4 10.79 -16.22 58.22
CA ILE A 4 9.65 -16.33 57.36
C ILE A 4 10.10 -15.77 56.00
N MET A 5 10.15 -16.63 54.96
CA MET A 5 10.35 -16.29 53.58
C MET A 5 8.96 -15.99 52.98
N ILE A 6 8.69 -14.71 52.69
CA ILE A 6 7.45 -14.33 52.01
C ILE A 6 7.68 -14.54 50.50
N LEU A 7 7.01 -15.55 49.96
CA LEU A 7 6.93 -15.85 48.55
C LEU A 7 5.82 -14.99 47.96
N SER A 8 6.20 -13.92 47.26
CA SER A 8 5.23 -13.12 46.50
C SER A 8 4.82 -13.89 45.25
N LEU A 9 3.68 -14.54 45.29
CA LEU A 9 3.02 -15.03 44.08
C LEU A 9 2.44 -13.84 43.32
N PHE A 10 3.05 -13.48 42.22
CA PHE A 10 2.43 -12.61 41.21
C PHE A 10 1.36 -13.45 40.50
N PHE A 11 0.11 -13.29 40.89
CA PHE A 11 -1.03 -13.69 40.09
C PHE A 11 -1.11 -12.75 38.88
N MET A 12 -0.59 -13.16 37.73
CA MET A 12 -1.01 -12.60 36.47
C MET A 12 -2.47 -13.00 36.23
N THR A 13 -3.38 -12.14 36.60
CA THR A 13 -4.75 -12.18 36.08
C THR A 13 -4.66 -11.86 34.60
N LEU A 14 -4.76 -12.88 33.76
CA LEU A 14 -5.14 -12.73 32.35
C LEU A 14 -6.56 -12.13 32.34
N LEU A 15 -6.62 -10.80 32.35
CA LEU A 15 -7.75 -10.09 31.83
C LEU A 15 -7.72 -10.35 30.32
N SER A 16 -8.63 -11.18 29.83
CA SER A 16 -9.05 -11.18 28.45
C SER A 16 -9.73 -9.83 28.17
N MET A 17 -8.91 -8.79 27.97
CA MET A 17 -9.36 -7.64 27.22
C MET A 17 -9.58 -8.16 25.80
N ASN A 18 -10.78 -8.04 25.27
CA ASN A 18 -11.03 -7.97 23.84
C ASN A 18 -10.30 -6.73 23.33
N GLY A 19 -8.99 -6.80 23.26
CA GLY A 19 -8.16 -5.80 22.63
C GLY A 19 -8.43 -5.92 21.13
N GLN A 20 -9.04 -4.89 20.57
CA GLN A 20 -9.11 -4.75 19.14
C GLN A 20 -7.69 -4.90 18.60
N GLN A 21 -7.47 -5.91 17.76
CA GLN A 21 -6.15 -6.19 17.20
C GLN A 21 -5.74 -4.96 16.38
N LEU A 22 -4.57 -4.41 16.67
CA LEU A 22 -4.07 -3.24 15.96
C LEU A 22 -3.83 -3.60 14.50
N SER A 23 -4.33 -2.79 13.59
CA SER A 23 -4.06 -2.87 12.15
C SER A 23 -3.33 -1.61 11.70
N TRP A 24 -2.60 -1.71 10.59
CA TRP A 24 -1.95 -0.54 9.99
C TRP A 24 -2.97 0.56 9.71
N THR A 25 -2.65 1.77 10.14
CA THR A 25 -3.36 2.99 9.80
C THR A 25 -2.35 4.07 9.44
N ALA A 26 -2.65 4.88 8.43
CA ALA A 26 -1.81 6.03 8.10
C ALA A 26 -1.81 7.09 9.21
N ASP A 27 -2.86 7.20 9.99
CA ASP A 27 -2.98 8.15 11.09
C ASP A 27 -2.05 7.78 12.24
N ASN A 28 -1.12 8.67 12.59
CA ASN A 28 -0.16 8.46 13.67
C ASN A 28 -0.73 8.79 15.07
N GLY A 29 -2.00 9.24 15.16
CA GLY A 29 -2.63 9.62 16.42
C GLY A 29 -2.09 10.91 17.07
N ASN A 30 -1.16 11.60 16.43
CA ASN A 30 -0.50 12.80 16.92
C ASN A 30 -0.70 14.02 16.02
N GLY A 31 -1.73 14.02 15.16
CA GLY A 31 -2.00 15.08 14.20
C GLY A 31 -1.25 14.98 12.89
N THR A 32 -0.50 13.87 12.67
CA THR A 32 0.20 13.59 11.42
C THR A 32 -0.30 12.28 10.79
N TYR A 33 -0.02 12.12 9.51
CA TYR A 33 -0.19 10.85 8.81
C TYR A 33 1.14 10.40 8.19
N THR A 34 1.26 9.10 7.92
CA THR A 34 2.41 8.50 7.22
C THR A 34 1.92 7.65 6.05
N ASN A 35 2.44 7.90 4.85
CA ASN A 35 2.17 7.12 3.66
C ASN A 35 2.78 5.70 3.72
N PRO A 36 2.18 4.70 3.06
CA PRO A 36 0.94 4.78 2.28
C PRO A 36 -0.31 4.88 3.17
N LEU A 37 -1.45 5.35 2.60
CA LEU A 37 -2.73 5.40 3.32
C LEU A 37 -3.20 4.01 3.74
N PHE A 38 -3.01 3.03 2.85
CA PHE A 38 -3.25 1.61 3.08
C PHE A 38 -1.97 0.86 2.77
N TYR A 39 -1.52 0.00 3.67
CA TYR A 39 -0.38 -0.87 3.37
C TYR A 39 -0.85 -2.19 2.73
N ASP A 40 -1.86 -2.10 1.90
CA ASP A 40 -2.38 -3.13 1.00
C ASP A 40 -2.75 -2.50 -0.34
N GLU A 41 -3.12 -3.32 -1.31
CA GLU A 41 -3.40 -2.83 -2.65
C GLU A 41 -4.69 -2.03 -2.74
N PHE A 42 -4.56 -0.76 -3.10
CA PHE A 42 -5.61 0.10 -3.60
C PHE A 42 -5.06 0.85 -4.80
N SER A 43 -5.04 0.18 -5.94
CA SER A 43 -4.47 0.72 -7.16
C SER A 43 -5.47 1.55 -7.95
N ASP A 44 -4.92 2.42 -8.79
CA ASP A 44 -5.66 3.31 -9.68
C ASP A 44 -6.75 4.11 -8.94
N PRO A 45 -6.40 4.80 -7.84
CA PRO A 45 -7.39 5.45 -7.00
C PRO A 45 -8.02 6.64 -7.71
N ASP A 46 -9.33 6.82 -7.53
CA ASP A 46 -10.00 8.08 -7.80
C ASP A 46 -10.75 8.53 -6.54
N ILE A 47 -10.58 9.80 -6.16
CA ILE A 47 -11.16 10.37 -4.94
C ILE A 47 -11.97 11.62 -5.29
N ILE A 48 -13.19 11.68 -4.76
CA ILE A 48 -14.05 12.86 -4.84
C ILE A 48 -14.46 13.33 -3.45
N ARG A 49 -14.82 14.60 -3.32
CA ARG A 49 -15.50 15.16 -2.15
C ARG A 49 -16.97 15.42 -2.43
N VAL A 50 -17.84 14.97 -1.53
CA VAL A 50 -19.27 15.27 -1.55
C VAL A 50 -19.68 15.76 -0.16
N GLY A 51 -19.99 17.05 -0.05
CA GLY A 51 -20.21 17.68 1.23
C GLY A 51 -18.96 17.66 2.12
N ASP A 52 -19.10 17.06 3.29
CA ASP A 52 -18.03 16.86 4.29
C ASP A 52 -17.37 15.49 4.22
N SER A 53 -17.74 14.65 3.24
CA SER A 53 -17.18 13.30 3.05
C SER A 53 -16.34 13.21 1.79
N PHE A 54 -15.37 12.31 1.84
CA PHE A 54 -14.56 11.91 0.70
C PHE A 54 -14.87 10.46 0.35
N TYR A 55 -14.93 10.13 -0.94
CA TYR A 55 -15.19 8.79 -1.44
C TYR A 55 -14.07 8.36 -2.36
N LEU A 56 -13.55 7.15 -2.13
CA LEU A 56 -12.47 6.55 -2.88
C LEU A 56 -12.94 5.26 -3.56
N VAL A 57 -12.57 5.08 -4.81
CA VAL A 57 -12.69 3.82 -5.54
C VAL A 57 -11.32 3.40 -6.07
N GLY A 58 -11.13 2.08 -6.24
CA GLY A 58 -9.90 1.52 -6.80
C GLY A 58 -10.19 0.26 -7.61
N THR A 59 -9.20 -0.18 -8.39
CA THR A 59 -9.33 -1.39 -9.21
C THR A 59 -9.45 -2.65 -8.37
N THR A 60 -10.19 -3.64 -8.86
CA THR A 60 -10.36 -4.95 -8.20
C THR A 60 -10.09 -6.13 -9.12
N MET A 61 -9.72 -5.87 -10.35
CA MET A 61 -9.45 -6.89 -11.37
C MET A 61 -10.57 -7.92 -11.49
N HIS A 62 -10.23 -9.20 -11.46
CA HIS A 62 -11.14 -10.34 -11.57
C HIS A 62 -11.78 -10.76 -10.24
N CYS A 63 -11.45 -10.07 -9.13
CA CYS A 63 -11.94 -10.42 -7.80
C CYS A 63 -13.40 -9.99 -7.58
N ASN A 64 -14.14 -10.80 -6.83
CA ASN A 64 -15.54 -10.55 -6.48
C ASN A 64 -15.77 -10.64 -4.96
N PRO A 65 -16.50 -9.70 -4.35
CA PRO A 65 -17.14 -8.51 -4.93
C PRO A 65 -16.11 -7.53 -5.48
N GLY A 66 -16.57 -6.55 -6.28
CA GLY A 66 -15.69 -5.60 -6.97
C GLY A 66 -16.15 -4.16 -6.95
N LEU A 67 -15.23 -3.28 -7.34
CA LEU A 67 -15.33 -1.83 -7.22
C LEU A 67 -15.65 -1.41 -5.79
N VAL A 68 -14.65 -1.56 -4.93
CA VAL A 68 -14.75 -1.13 -3.53
C VAL A 68 -14.91 0.38 -3.45
N VAL A 69 -15.84 0.82 -2.62
CA VAL A 69 -16.05 2.22 -2.24
C VAL A 69 -15.69 2.38 -0.78
N LEU A 70 -14.77 3.28 -0.50
CA LEU A 70 -14.45 3.72 0.86
C LEU A 70 -14.95 5.14 1.09
N GLU A 71 -15.31 5.46 2.34
CA GLU A 71 -15.67 6.80 2.79
C GLU A 71 -14.67 7.30 3.83
N SER A 72 -14.34 8.59 3.79
CA SER A 72 -13.51 9.25 4.79
C SER A 72 -14.04 10.64 5.13
N LYS A 73 -13.75 11.10 6.35
CA LYS A 73 -14.00 12.47 6.78
C LYS A 73 -12.72 13.33 6.84
N ASP A 74 -11.54 12.73 6.64
CA ASP A 74 -10.28 13.43 6.80
C ASP A 74 -9.19 13.04 5.77
N LEU A 75 -9.53 12.24 4.74
CA LEU A 75 -8.63 11.68 3.73
C LEU A 75 -7.58 10.70 4.26
N VAL A 76 -7.51 10.48 5.56
CA VAL A 76 -6.48 9.64 6.20
C VAL A 76 -7.10 8.37 6.79
N ASN A 77 -8.22 8.52 7.48
CA ASN A 77 -8.98 7.42 8.06
C ASN A 77 -10.16 7.10 7.16
N TRP A 78 -10.27 5.85 6.75
CA TRP A 78 -11.26 5.40 5.78
C TRP A 78 -12.10 4.27 6.35
N ASP A 79 -13.39 4.32 6.07
CA ASP A 79 -14.37 3.29 6.39
C ASP A 79 -14.78 2.55 5.12
N PHE A 80 -14.99 1.24 5.24
CA PHE A 80 -15.64 0.49 4.16
C PHE A 80 -17.08 0.97 3.99
N CYS A 81 -17.42 1.43 2.79
CA CYS A 81 -18.75 1.90 2.44
C CYS A 81 -19.55 0.81 1.73
N SER A 82 -19.09 0.36 0.57
CA SER A 82 -19.76 -0.67 -0.23
C SER A 82 -18.84 -1.30 -1.28
N TYR A 83 -19.39 -2.30 -1.97
CA TYR A 83 -18.95 -2.71 -3.30
C TYR A 83 -20.02 -2.31 -4.32
N ALA A 84 -19.61 -1.89 -5.52
CA ALA A 84 -20.57 -1.56 -6.58
C ALA A 84 -21.30 -2.80 -7.12
N PHE A 85 -20.70 -3.98 -6.96
CA PHE A 85 -21.32 -5.27 -7.29
C PHE A 85 -20.79 -6.41 -6.41
N ASP A 86 -21.66 -7.37 -6.07
CA ASP A 86 -21.28 -8.59 -5.37
C ASP A 86 -20.66 -9.62 -6.31
N ARG A 87 -21.15 -9.69 -7.52
CA ARG A 87 -20.72 -10.58 -8.60
C ARG A 87 -20.63 -9.81 -9.90
N ILE A 88 -19.56 -10.03 -10.65
CA ILE A 88 -19.45 -9.49 -12.00
C ILE A 88 -20.57 -10.11 -12.87
N ASP A 89 -21.45 -9.24 -13.37
CA ASP A 89 -22.64 -9.67 -14.17
C ASP A 89 -22.27 -9.71 -15.66
N ILE A 90 -21.33 -10.59 -15.99
CA ILE A 90 -20.84 -10.79 -17.35
C ILE A 90 -20.83 -12.31 -17.63
N ASP A 91 -21.50 -12.73 -18.71
CA ASP A 91 -21.52 -14.12 -19.15
C ASP A 91 -20.26 -14.45 -19.97
N ASP A 92 -19.17 -14.67 -19.26
CA ASP A 92 -17.86 -15.02 -19.85
C ASP A 92 -17.18 -16.10 -19.01
N ASP A 93 -16.77 -17.18 -19.68
CA ASP A 93 -16.08 -18.34 -19.07
C ASP A 93 -14.81 -17.96 -18.32
N ARG A 94 -14.13 -16.86 -18.73
CA ARG A 94 -12.91 -16.37 -18.08
C ARG A 94 -13.14 -16.09 -16.60
N PHE A 95 -14.26 -15.45 -16.27
CA PHE A 95 -14.59 -15.11 -14.89
C PHE A 95 -15.04 -16.31 -14.06
N ARG A 96 -15.38 -17.42 -14.69
CA ARG A 96 -15.80 -18.66 -14.03
C ARG A 96 -14.72 -19.74 -13.97
N LEU A 97 -13.52 -19.49 -14.50
CA LEU A 97 -12.46 -20.48 -14.67
C LEU A 97 -12.97 -21.74 -15.41
N GLU A 98 -13.70 -21.53 -16.51
CA GLU A 98 -14.34 -22.60 -17.30
C GLU A 98 -13.72 -22.73 -18.69
N ASN A 99 -13.81 -23.91 -19.26
CA ASN A 99 -13.34 -24.22 -20.63
C ASN A 99 -11.86 -23.84 -20.86
N GLY A 100 -11.01 -23.91 -19.82
CA GLY A 100 -9.60 -23.56 -19.90
C GLY A 100 -9.33 -22.06 -20.06
N LYS A 101 -10.32 -21.22 -19.75
CA LYS A 101 -10.20 -19.76 -19.79
C LYS A 101 -10.08 -19.19 -18.38
N GLU A 102 -9.41 -18.05 -18.24
CA GLU A 102 -9.18 -17.36 -16.98
C GLU A 102 -9.11 -15.84 -17.20
N ALA A 103 -9.30 -15.07 -16.13
CA ALA A 103 -9.34 -13.61 -16.13
C ALA A 103 -8.27 -12.96 -15.25
N TYR A 104 -7.19 -13.67 -14.92
CA TYR A 104 -6.11 -13.10 -14.12
C TYR A 104 -5.55 -11.83 -14.76
N GLY A 105 -5.41 -10.76 -13.99
CA GLY A 105 -4.98 -9.45 -14.49
C GLY A 105 -5.99 -8.75 -15.40
N GLN A 106 -7.18 -9.31 -15.54
CA GLN A 106 -8.29 -8.77 -16.33
C GLN A 106 -9.47 -8.45 -15.41
N GLY A 107 -10.55 -7.97 -15.95
CA GLY A 107 -11.73 -7.59 -15.18
C GLY A 107 -11.81 -6.08 -15.00
N ILE A 108 -12.11 -5.64 -13.79
CA ILE A 108 -12.24 -4.21 -13.48
C ILE A 108 -10.87 -3.53 -13.43
N TRP A 109 -10.69 -2.57 -14.32
CA TRP A 109 -9.50 -1.71 -14.39
C TRP A 109 -9.85 -0.29 -13.98
N ALA A 110 -8.84 0.56 -13.80
CA ALA A 110 -8.85 1.96 -13.38
C ALA A 110 -10.25 2.61 -13.35
N PRO A 111 -10.92 2.68 -12.19
CA PRO A 111 -12.25 3.25 -12.08
C PRO A 111 -12.18 4.78 -11.95
N CYS A 112 -13.27 5.43 -12.35
CA CYS A 112 -13.49 6.85 -12.14
C CYS A 112 -14.80 7.04 -11.36
N ILE A 113 -14.76 7.74 -10.21
CA ILE A 113 -15.98 8.09 -9.45
C ILE A 113 -16.33 9.55 -9.66
N ARG A 114 -17.63 9.84 -9.84
CA ARG A 114 -18.16 11.21 -9.94
C ARG A 114 -19.45 11.33 -9.14
N TYR A 115 -19.75 12.57 -8.73
CA TYR A 115 -21.02 12.94 -8.14
C TYR A 115 -21.62 14.07 -8.95
N HIS A 116 -22.83 13.87 -9.47
CA HIS A 116 -23.55 14.84 -10.28
C HIS A 116 -25.05 14.70 -10.09
N ASP A 117 -25.76 15.82 -9.95
CA ASP A 117 -27.24 15.89 -9.80
C ASP A 117 -27.79 14.89 -8.76
N GLY A 118 -27.13 14.83 -7.59
CA GLY A 118 -27.58 13.99 -6.47
C GLY A 118 -27.26 12.51 -6.60
N LYS A 119 -26.45 12.10 -7.58
CA LYS A 119 -26.09 10.70 -7.83
C LYS A 119 -24.59 10.50 -7.90
N PHE A 120 -24.16 9.33 -7.42
CA PHE A 120 -22.83 8.80 -7.62
C PHE A 120 -22.78 7.98 -8.91
N TYR A 121 -21.69 8.10 -9.64
CA TYR A 121 -21.39 7.38 -10.87
C TYR A 121 -20.01 6.77 -10.73
N ILE A 122 -19.88 5.47 -11.03
CA ILE A 122 -18.58 4.82 -11.15
C ILE A 122 -18.47 4.28 -12.58
N PHE A 123 -17.42 4.68 -13.28
CA PHE A 123 -17.09 4.22 -14.62
C PHE A 123 -15.83 3.36 -14.54
N SER A 124 -15.81 2.25 -15.23
CA SER A 124 -14.64 1.38 -15.30
C SER A 124 -14.69 0.50 -16.53
N ASN A 125 -13.54 0.06 -17.02
CA ASN A 125 -13.51 -0.91 -18.10
C ASN A 125 -13.37 -2.34 -17.57
N ILE A 126 -13.97 -3.28 -18.32
CA ILE A 126 -13.65 -4.70 -18.22
C ILE A 126 -12.97 -5.13 -19.50
N ASN A 127 -11.77 -5.72 -19.40
CA ASN A 127 -10.97 -6.12 -20.54
C ASN A 127 -11.72 -7.06 -21.48
N GLY A 128 -11.81 -6.68 -22.76
CA GLY A 128 -12.51 -7.44 -23.80
C GLY A 128 -14.03 -7.37 -23.74
N ILE A 129 -14.61 -6.62 -22.79
CA ILE A 129 -16.06 -6.40 -22.64
C ILE A 129 -16.40 -4.94 -22.92
N GLY A 130 -15.68 -4.00 -22.29
CA GLY A 130 -15.89 -2.58 -22.47
C GLY A 130 -16.29 -1.83 -21.20
N MET A 131 -16.79 -0.62 -21.40
CA MET A 131 -17.19 0.31 -20.36
C MET A 131 -18.37 -0.20 -19.55
N GLN A 132 -18.24 -0.18 -18.25
CA GLN A 132 -19.27 -0.45 -17.26
C GLN A 132 -19.58 0.83 -16.49
N VAL A 133 -20.85 1.10 -16.23
CA VAL A 133 -21.27 2.25 -15.45
C VAL A 133 -22.16 1.78 -14.31
N TYR A 134 -21.86 2.23 -13.09
CA TYR A 134 -22.63 1.94 -11.90
C TYR A 134 -23.17 3.26 -11.35
N VAL A 135 -24.46 3.33 -11.08
CA VAL A 135 -25.16 4.57 -10.65
C VAL A 135 -25.93 4.30 -9.36
N SER A 136 -25.78 5.19 -8.37
CA SER A 136 -26.56 5.15 -7.13
C SER A 136 -26.82 6.54 -6.57
N GLU A 137 -27.92 6.71 -5.84
CA GLU A 137 -28.18 7.92 -5.04
C GLU A 137 -27.47 7.88 -3.67
N ASP A 138 -27.11 6.67 -3.19
CA ASP A 138 -26.40 6.43 -1.94
C ASP A 138 -25.08 5.71 -2.23
N PRO A 139 -23.92 6.16 -1.73
CA PRO A 139 -22.65 5.48 -1.92
C PRO A 139 -22.63 4.06 -1.35
N LYS A 140 -23.58 3.72 -0.47
CA LYS A 140 -23.80 2.36 0.06
C LYS A 140 -24.60 1.48 -0.91
N GLY A 141 -25.08 2.03 -2.01
CA GLY A 141 -25.94 1.34 -2.97
C GLY A 141 -27.42 1.36 -2.57
N PRO A 142 -28.30 0.63 -3.26
CA PRO A 142 -27.93 -0.28 -4.35
C PRO A 142 -27.43 0.44 -5.61
N TRP A 143 -26.49 -0.20 -6.31
CA TRP A 143 -25.95 0.32 -7.55
C TRP A 143 -26.69 -0.27 -8.76
N THR A 144 -27.13 0.61 -9.67
CA THR A 144 -27.69 0.20 -10.97
C THR A 144 -26.56 0.07 -11.97
N HIS A 145 -26.46 -1.08 -12.63
CA HIS A 145 -25.41 -1.40 -13.58
C HIS A 145 -25.86 -1.18 -15.03
N TYR A 146 -24.98 -0.58 -15.84
CA TYR A 146 -25.12 -0.42 -17.28
C TYR A 146 -23.86 -0.97 -17.95
N ASN A 147 -24.03 -1.91 -18.89
CA ASN A 147 -22.96 -2.38 -19.77
C ASN A 147 -23.00 -1.52 -21.03
N MET A 148 -22.14 -0.54 -21.11
CA MET A 148 -22.12 0.44 -22.22
C MET A 148 -21.37 -0.09 -23.43
N GLY A 149 -20.45 -1.06 -23.23
CA GLY A 149 -19.54 -1.51 -24.29
C GLY A 149 -18.50 -0.46 -24.68
N GLY A 150 -17.70 -0.71 -25.69
CA GLY A 150 -16.71 0.25 -26.19
C GLY A 150 -15.63 0.57 -25.16
N ALA A 151 -14.61 -0.28 -25.02
CA ALA A 151 -13.52 -0.06 -24.08
C ALA A 151 -12.69 1.16 -24.44
N ILE A 152 -12.36 2.01 -23.46
CA ILE A 152 -11.44 3.13 -23.55
C ILE A 152 -10.44 3.04 -22.39
N HIS A 153 -9.18 3.34 -22.65
CA HIS A 153 -8.10 3.11 -21.70
C HIS A 153 -8.02 4.20 -20.63
N ASP A 154 -7.98 3.82 -19.35
CA ASP A 154 -7.70 4.67 -18.17
C ASP A 154 -8.46 6.00 -18.18
N LEU A 155 -9.76 5.88 -18.14
CA LEU A 155 -10.67 7.00 -18.32
C LEU A 155 -10.84 7.89 -17.09
N SER A 156 -11.19 9.13 -17.35
CA SER A 156 -11.76 10.06 -16.38
C SER A 156 -12.99 10.75 -16.98
N VAL A 157 -14.03 10.97 -16.19
CA VAL A 157 -15.29 11.53 -16.67
C VAL A 157 -15.49 12.95 -16.14
N LEU A 158 -15.98 13.83 -17.01
CA LEU A 158 -16.39 15.18 -16.69
C LEU A 158 -17.83 15.43 -17.09
N PHE A 159 -18.66 15.88 -16.16
CA PHE A 159 -19.98 16.45 -16.42
C PHE A 159 -19.80 17.96 -16.62
N ASP A 160 -20.05 18.45 -17.82
CA ASP A 160 -19.90 19.87 -18.16
C ASP A 160 -20.98 20.34 -19.16
N ASN A 161 -21.64 21.46 -18.83
CA ASN A 161 -22.67 22.08 -19.68
C ASN A 161 -23.76 21.10 -20.14
N GLY A 162 -24.22 20.19 -19.26
CA GLY A 162 -25.27 19.21 -19.54
C GLY A 162 -24.83 18.04 -20.44
N ARG A 163 -23.55 17.89 -20.69
CA ARG A 163 -22.94 16.79 -21.45
C ARG A 163 -22.00 15.98 -20.58
N ILE A 164 -21.71 14.76 -20.99
CA ILE A 164 -20.82 13.83 -20.28
C ILE A 164 -19.63 13.52 -21.19
N TYR A 165 -18.44 13.83 -20.74
CA TYR A 165 -17.20 13.61 -21.49
C TYR A 165 -16.32 12.58 -20.79
N ALA A 166 -15.75 11.64 -21.53
CA ALA A 166 -14.68 10.77 -21.08
C ALA A 166 -13.36 11.23 -21.69
N ILE A 167 -12.35 11.41 -20.82
CA ILE A 167 -10.98 11.68 -21.19
C ILE A 167 -10.22 10.38 -21.02
N TYR A 168 -9.45 9.94 -22.01
CA TYR A 168 -8.85 8.62 -22.02
C TYR A 168 -7.63 8.52 -22.94
N GLY A 169 -6.89 7.45 -22.88
CA GLY A 169 -5.83 7.14 -23.83
C GLY A 169 -4.53 6.66 -23.20
N TYR A 170 -3.55 6.41 -24.05
CA TYR A 170 -2.18 6.08 -23.68
C TYR A 170 -1.22 6.85 -24.59
N ASP A 171 -0.41 7.73 -24.01
CA ASP A 171 0.52 8.64 -24.71
C ASP A 171 -0.17 9.70 -25.61
N GLU A 172 -1.38 9.44 -26.07
CA GLU A 172 -2.31 10.39 -26.69
C GLU A 172 -3.51 10.56 -25.76
N VAL A 173 -3.97 11.79 -25.57
CA VAL A 173 -5.15 12.07 -24.74
C VAL A 173 -6.32 12.40 -25.62
N HIS A 174 -7.38 11.62 -25.52
CA HIS A 174 -8.61 11.76 -26.26
C HIS A 174 -9.76 12.24 -25.38
N CYS A 175 -10.75 12.82 -26.00
CA CYS A 175 -12.04 13.18 -25.41
C CYS A 175 -13.16 12.62 -26.26
N ILE A 176 -14.08 11.87 -25.67
CA ILE A 176 -15.28 11.34 -26.31
C ILE A 176 -16.51 11.65 -25.48
N GLU A 177 -17.63 11.94 -26.12
CA GLU A 177 -18.89 12.21 -25.44
C GLU A 177 -19.66 10.92 -25.18
N ILE A 178 -20.15 10.75 -23.93
CA ILE A 178 -20.99 9.64 -23.49
C ILE A 178 -22.46 10.05 -23.63
N LYS A 179 -23.32 9.18 -24.17
CA LYS A 179 -24.77 9.39 -24.21
C LYS A 179 -25.35 9.37 -22.79
N PRO A 180 -26.27 10.28 -22.45
CA PRO A 180 -26.82 10.40 -21.09
C PRO A 180 -27.52 9.15 -20.56
N ASP A 181 -27.98 8.28 -21.43
CA ASP A 181 -28.63 7.00 -21.09
C ASP A 181 -27.65 5.83 -20.97
N PHE A 182 -26.35 6.09 -21.12
CA PHE A 182 -25.26 5.09 -21.10
C PHE A 182 -25.43 3.99 -22.16
N SER A 183 -26.09 4.28 -23.29
CA SER A 183 -26.22 3.34 -24.41
C SER A 183 -24.98 3.29 -25.33
N GLY A 184 -23.96 4.08 -25.04
CA GLY A 184 -22.72 4.16 -25.81
C GLY A 184 -22.18 5.59 -25.90
N TYR A 185 -21.27 5.79 -26.84
CA TYR A 185 -20.69 7.10 -27.14
C TYR A 185 -21.50 7.83 -28.21
N VAL A 186 -21.39 9.16 -28.23
CA VAL A 186 -21.97 9.98 -29.30
C VAL A 186 -21.12 9.81 -30.56
N ASP A 187 -21.77 9.54 -31.69
CA ASP A 187 -21.10 9.31 -32.94
C ASP A 187 -20.23 10.52 -33.38
N ASN A 188 -19.01 10.26 -33.83
CA ASN A 188 -18.04 11.27 -34.30
C ASN A 188 -17.68 12.34 -33.24
N SER A 189 -17.83 12.05 -31.96
CA SER A 189 -17.46 12.97 -30.88
C SER A 189 -16.05 12.80 -30.38
N ASP A 190 -15.32 11.75 -30.81
CA ASP A 190 -13.95 11.49 -30.41
C ASP A 190 -12.99 12.48 -31.05
N ILE A 191 -12.24 13.20 -30.20
CA ILE A 191 -11.23 14.16 -30.61
C ILE A 191 -9.92 13.95 -29.84
N CYS A 192 -8.77 14.08 -30.50
CA CYS A 192 -7.48 14.11 -29.84
C CYS A 192 -7.27 15.49 -29.20
N LEU A 193 -7.10 15.54 -27.90
CA LEU A 193 -6.82 16.74 -27.12
C LEU A 193 -5.33 17.06 -27.06
N ILE A 194 -4.51 16.02 -26.89
CA ILE A 194 -3.08 16.12 -26.72
C ILE A 194 -2.42 15.01 -27.54
N GLU A 195 -1.61 15.42 -28.50
CA GLU A 195 -0.89 14.53 -29.40
C GLU A 195 0.17 13.70 -28.65
N ARG A 196 0.55 12.58 -29.22
CA ARG A 196 1.61 11.69 -28.74
C ARG A 196 2.94 12.42 -28.53
N GLY A 197 3.69 11.96 -27.52
CA GLY A 197 5.01 12.50 -27.20
C GLY A 197 5.01 13.74 -26.29
N ASN A 198 3.87 14.09 -25.70
CA ASN A 198 3.74 15.16 -24.69
C ASN A 198 3.82 14.65 -23.24
N ALA A 199 4.27 13.43 -23.03
CA ALA A 199 4.46 12.78 -21.74
C ALA A 199 3.18 12.61 -20.91
N MET A 200 2.01 12.60 -21.55
CA MET A 200 0.72 12.42 -20.91
C MET A 200 0.29 10.95 -20.94
N GLY A 201 1.12 10.03 -20.44
CA GLY A 201 0.99 8.58 -20.53
C GLY A 201 -0.42 8.02 -20.33
N GLU A 202 -0.84 7.73 -19.09
CA GLU A 202 -2.15 7.15 -18.79
C GLU A 202 -2.67 7.60 -17.42
N GLY A 203 -3.78 6.99 -16.91
CA GLY A 203 -4.32 7.30 -15.59
C GLY A 203 -4.86 8.71 -15.50
N HIS A 204 -5.62 9.14 -16.52
CA HIS A 204 -6.08 10.51 -16.63
C HIS A 204 -7.11 10.88 -15.55
N HIS A 205 -6.98 12.11 -15.01
CA HIS A 205 -7.96 12.73 -14.12
C HIS A 205 -8.26 14.14 -14.62
N ILE A 206 -9.51 14.37 -15.08
CA ILE A 206 -9.97 15.66 -15.61
C ILE A 206 -10.68 16.48 -14.54
N TYR A 207 -10.36 17.77 -14.49
CA TYR A 207 -10.99 18.77 -13.61
C TYR A 207 -11.32 20.05 -14.37
N LYS A 208 -12.38 20.72 -13.94
CA LYS A 208 -12.66 22.12 -14.30
C LYS A 208 -12.54 22.98 -13.05
N ILE A 209 -11.48 23.79 -12.98
CA ILE A 209 -11.13 24.61 -11.82
C ILE A 209 -11.01 26.05 -12.27
N ASP A 210 -11.78 26.95 -11.65
CA ASP A 210 -11.81 28.38 -11.98
C ASP A 210 -11.96 28.66 -13.49
N GLY A 211 -12.78 27.87 -14.16
CA GLY A 211 -13.08 27.99 -15.59
C GLY A 211 -12.03 27.39 -16.52
N LYS A 212 -10.92 26.86 -16.01
CA LYS A 212 -9.88 26.17 -16.79
C LYS A 212 -10.00 24.67 -16.67
N TYR A 213 -9.55 23.95 -17.67
CA TYR A 213 -9.51 22.49 -17.70
C TYR A 213 -8.10 22.00 -17.34
N TYR A 214 -8.03 21.01 -16.46
CA TYR A 214 -6.81 20.39 -16.00
C TYR A 214 -6.91 18.88 -16.20
N ILE A 215 -5.90 18.28 -16.83
CA ILE A 215 -5.78 16.83 -16.96
C ILE A 215 -4.50 16.41 -16.26
N ILE A 216 -4.62 15.57 -15.23
CA ILE A 216 -3.47 14.98 -14.53
C ILE A 216 -3.29 13.57 -15.05
N SER A 217 -2.05 13.16 -15.33
CA SER A 217 -1.71 11.87 -15.94
C SER A 217 -0.39 11.35 -15.40
N ALA A 218 -0.18 10.05 -15.52
CA ALA A 218 1.11 9.42 -15.26
C ALA A 218 2.00 9.45 -16.50
N ASP A 219 3.29 9.70 -16.31
CA ASP A 219 4.29 9.63 -17.38
C ASP A 219 5.20 8.40 -17.16
N TYR A 220 5.33 7.58 -18.21
CA TYR A 220 6.18 6.38 -18.18
C TYR A 220 7.53 6.57 -18.89
N SER A 221 7.77 7.72 -19.54
CA SER A 221 9.03 8.00 -20.23
C SER A 221 9.67 9.32 -19.77
N PRO A 222 10.41 9.32 -18.72
CA PRO A 222 10.85 8.25 -17.83
C PRO A 222 9.78 7.91 -16.77
N MET A 223 9.66 6.61 -16.50
CA MET A 223 8.66 6.07 -15.57
C MET A 223 8.60 6.82 -14.25
N GLY A 224 7.37 7.11 -13.80
CA GLY A 224 7.11 7.57 -12.45
C GLY A 224 7.16 9.08 -12.24
N ARG A 225 6.63 9.85 -13.17
CA ARG A 225 6.29 11.25 -12.95
C ARG A 225 4.78 11.45 -13.09
N MET A 226 4.26 12.45 -12.41
CA MET A 226 2.92 12.94 -12.71
C MET A 226 3.01 14.23 -13.52
N MET A 227 2.23 14.26 -14.56
CA MET A 227 2.08 15.39 -15.46
C MET A 227 0.75 16.08 -15.22
N CYS A 228 0.70 17.37 -15.51
CA CYS A 228 -0.55 18.12 -15.57
C CYS A 228 -0.60 18.88 -16.90
N ALA A 229 -1.71 18.76 -17.59
CA ALA A 229 -2.04 19.59 -18.76
C ALA A 229 -3.12 20.60 -18.36
N ARG A 230 -3.05 21.83 -18.91
CA ARG A 230 -3.99 22.91 -18.60
C ARG A 230 -4.41 23.64 -19.87
N ALA A 231 -5.70 23.98 -19.98
CA ALA A 231 -6.26 24.76 -21.08
C ALA A 231 -7.41 25.67 -20.63
N ASP A 232 -7.73 26.69 -21.42
CA ASP A 232 -8.90 27.56 -21.19
C ASP A 232 -10.20 26.97 -21.76
N LYS A 233 -10.10 25.97 -22.64
CA LYS A 233 -11.22 25.26 -23.27
C LYS A 233 -10.98 23.77 -23.21
N LEU A 234 -12.06 22.97 -23.20
CA LEU A 234 -11.96 21.51 -23.19
C LEU A 234 -11.17 20.98 -24.40
N GLU A 235 -11.34 21.58 -25.56
CA GLU A 235 -10.65 21.19 -26.79
C GLU A 235 -9.20 21.68 -26.86
N GLY A 236 -8.73 22.41 -25.84
CA GLY A 236 -7.39 22.97 -25.80
C GLY A 236 -7.21 24.34 -26.48
N PRO A 237 -5.98 24.73 -26.86
CA PRO A 237 -4.74 23.95 -26.74
C PRO A 237 -4.27 23.81 -25.29
N TYR A 238 -3.63 22.66 -24.98
CA TYR A 238 -3.13 22.35 -23.64
C TYR A 238 -1.64 22.67 -23.51
N GLU A 239 -1.27 23.32 -22.39
CA GLU A 239 0.10 23.39 -21.91
C GLU A 239 0.35 22.22 -20.95
N THR A 240 1.53 21.62 -20.96
CA THR A 240 1.89 20.51 -20.09
C THR A 240 3.02 20.83 -19.13
N ARG A 241 2.99 20.27 -17.92
CA ARG A 241 4.02 20.46 -16.90
C ARG A 241 4.14 19.24 -15.98
N VAL A 242 5.39 18.93 -15.58
CA VAL A 242 5.65 17.95 -14.52
C VAL A 242 5.23 18.53 -13.18
N ILE A 243 4.40 17.82 -12.42
CA ILE A 243 3.89 18.22 -11.10
C ILE A 243 4.35 17.33 -9.96
N SER A 244 4.96 16.16 -10.26
CA SER A 244 5.57 15.27 -9.28
C SER A 244 6.90 14.74 -9.79
N CYS A 245 7.93 14.74 -8.94
CA CYS A 245 9.23 14.16 -9.22
C CYS A 245 9.22 12.66 -8.92
N ARG A 246 10.23 11.92 -9.43
CA ARG A 246 10.36 10.49 -9.21
C ARG A 246 10.72 10.14 -7.77
N GLU A 247 11.55 10.95 -7.14
CA GLU A 247 12.05 10.69 -5.80
C GLU A 247 11.09 11.24 -4.77
N THR A 248 10.49 10.36 -4.03
CA THR A 248 9.50 10.71 -3.02
C THR A 248 9.46 9.67 -1.91
N MET A 249 9.09 10.05 -0.70
CA MET A 249 8.78 9.20 0.45
C MET A 249 9.87 8.26 0.98
N GLY A 250 11.03 8.14 0.36
CA GLY A 250 12.16 7.35 0.84
C GLY A 250 11.96 5.86 0.91
N THR A 251 11.03 5.33 0.18
CA THR A 251 10.81 3.89 0.13
C THR A 251 11.74 3.24 -0.88
N GLU A 252 12.28 2.09 -0.52
CA GLU A 252 12.88 1.18 -1.48
C GLU A 252 11.80 0.20 -1.90
N HIS A 253 11.74 -0.09 -3.21
CA HIS A 253 11.08 -1.29 -3.67
C HIS A 253 11.92 -1.98 -4.71
N SER A 254 11.88 -3.27 -4.71
CA SER A 254 12.33 -4.04 -5.82
C SER A 254 11.21 -4.07 -6.82
N THR A 255 11.45 -3.63 -8.00
CA THR A 255 10.56 -3.86 -9.11
C THR A 255 10.75 -5.30 -9.58
N TRP A 256 9.98 -6.21 -9.40
CA TRP A 256 9.55 -7.31 -9.90
C TRP A 256 10.02 -8.20 -10.66
N ALA A 257 9.78 -9.10 -10.79
CA ALA A 257 10.15 -10.12 -11.05
C ALA A 257 9.78 -11.20 -11.96
N VAL A 258 8.66 -11.22 -12.45
CA VAL A 258 8.25 -12.24 -13.40
C VAL A 258 7.80 -11.56 -14.67
N ASP A 259 8.58 -11.78 -15.73
CA ASP A 259 8.31 -11.24 -17.05
C ASP A 259 7.28 -12.15 -17.76
N ILE A 260 6.03 -12.09 -17.33
CA ILE A 260 4.93 -12.73 -18.01
C ILE A 260 3.95 -11.65 -18.45
N PRO A 261 3.69 -11.53 -19.77
CA PRO A 261 2.62 -10.65 -20.24
C PRO A 261 1.28 -11.00 -19.60
N MET A 262 0.41 -10.03 -19.40
CA MET A 262 -0.94 -10.24 -18.85
C MET A 262 -1.75 -11.29 -19.59
N ASP A 263 -1.62 -11.33 -20.93
CA ASP A 263 -2.24 -12.30 -21.83
C ASP A 263 -1.37 -13.54 -22.08
N GLY A 264 -0.19 -13.60 -21.48
CA GLY A 264 0.77 -14.69 -21.64
C GLY A 264 0.30 -15.99 -20.97
N ALA A 265 0.70 -17.10 -21.53
CA ALA A 265 0.51 -18.40 -20.88
C ALA A 265 1.32 -18.50 -19.60
N MET A 266 0.78 -19.19 -18.60
CA MET A 266 1.52 -19.55 -17.40
C MET A 266 2.78 -20.34 -17.78
N PRO A 267 3.97 -19.95 -17.30
CA PRO A 267 5.16 -20.77 -17.42
C PRO A 267 4.98 -22.14 -16.77
N GLU A 268 5.72 -23.12 -17.25
CA GLU A 268 5.74 -24.42 -16.59
C GLU A 268 6.36 -24.32 -15.18
N PRO A 269 5.94 -25.20 -14.25
CA PRO A 269 6.52 -25.23 -12.91
C PRO A 269 8.05 -25.26 -12.94
N GLY A 270 8.69 -24.49 -12.06
CA GLY A 270 10.15 -24.40 -11.97
C GLY A 270 10.85 -23.64 -13.10
N LYS A 271 10.10 -23.12 -14.08
CA LYS A 271 10.68 -22.35 -15.21
C LYS A 271 10.41 -20.85 -15.12
N TRP A 272 10.40 -20.34 -13.91
CA TRP A 272 10.16 -18.92 -13.65
C TRP A 272 11.47 -18.15 -13.64
N SER A 273 11.51 -17.06 -14.39
CA SER A 273 12.62 -16.13 -14.37
C SER A 273 12.30 -15.01 -13.40
N LEU A 274 12.83 -15.09 -12.17
CA LEU A 274 12.81 -13.98 -11.24
C LEU A 274 13.87 -12.95 -11.66
N LYS A 275 13.42 -11.82 -12.18
CA LYS A 275 14.29 -10.66 -12.40
C LYS A 275 14.15 -9.74 -11.20
N THR A 276 14.98 -9.89 -10.19
CA THR A 276 15.11 -8.89 -9.15
C THR A 276 15.95 -7.75 -9.67
N SER A 277 15.37 -6.63 -10.02
CA SER A 277 16.11 -5.39 -10.01
C SER A 277 16.11 -4.87 -8.59
N LYS A 278 17.25 -4.90 -7.94
CA LYS A 278 17.40 -4.07 -6.75
C LYS A 278 17.14 -2.63 -7.17
N PRO A 279 16.40 -1.85 -6.36
CA PRO A 279 16.21 -0.45 -6.66
C PRO A 279 17.59 0.17 -6.86
N ASN A 280 17.82 0.69 -8.03
CA ASN A 280 18.95 1.56 -8.25
C ASN A 280 18.43 2.96 -8.01
N ALA A 281 18.62 3.46 -6.81
CA ALA A 281 18.22 4.79 -6.41
C ALA A 281 18.68 5.87 -7.40
N ASP A 282 19.82 5.65 -8.04
CA ASP A 282 20.37 6.60 -9.02
C ASP A 282 19.66 6.53 -10.38
N LYS A 283 19.02 5.43 -10.71
CA LYS A 283 18.41 5.22 -12.04
C LYS A 283 16.90 5.16 -12.02
N MET A 284 16.30 4.65 -10.95
CA MET A 284 14.87 4.37 -10.90
C MET A 284 14.13 5.22 -9.87
N GLY A 285 14.85 5.95 -9.04
CA GLY A 285 14.25 6.66 -7.91
C GLY A 285 13.73 5.69 -6.85
N CYS A 286 13.35 6.24 -5.73
CA CYS A 286 12.58 5.53 -4.73
C CYS A 286 11.13 5.75 -5.08
N ALA A 287 10.29 4.83 -4.80
CA ALA A 287 8.86 4.92 -4.88
C ALA A 287 8.32 6.06 -5.76
N THR A 288 7.96 5.74 -6.94
CA THR A 288 7.39 6.71 -7.86
C THR A 288 5.90 6.85 -7.64
N LEU A 289 5.41 8.09 -7.61
CA LEU A 289 3.98 8.36 -7.61
C LEU A 289 3.47 8.44 -9.04
N HIS A 290 2.40 7.72 -9.33
CA HIS A 290 1.68 7.90 -10.58
C HIS A 290 0.21 7.49 -10.46
N GLN A 291 -0.56 7.73 -11.51
CA GLN A 291 -2.02 7.52 -11.55
C GLN A 291 -2.72 8.04 -10.31
N GLY A 292 -3.14 9.27 -10.39
CA GLY A 292 -3.83 9.95 -9.31
C GLY A 292 -4.27 11.33 -9.72
N GLY A 293 -4.88 12.01 -8.79
CA GLY A 293 -5.48 13.31 -9.01
C GLY A 293 -5.39 14.22 -7.81
N ILE A 294 -6.27 15.19 -7.77
CA ILE A 294 -6.36 16.18 -6.70
C ILE A 294 -7.78 16.30 -6.19
N VAL A 295 -7.92 16.65 -4.92
CA VAL A 295 -9.20 16.92 -4.26
C VAL A 295 -9.10 18.16 -3.39
N GLN A 296 -10.16 18.97 -3.38
CA GLN A 296 -10.22 20.19 -2.59
C GLN A 296 -10.96 19.97 -1.28
N LEU A 297 -10.39 20.45 -0.17
CA LEU A 297 -11.05 20.52 1.13
C LEU A 297 -12.07 21.67 1.17
N GLU A 298 -12.92 21.66 2.20
CA GLU A 298 -13.89 22.73 2.43
C GLU A 298 -13.23 24.10 2.68
N ASN A 299 -12.06 24.11 3.33
CA ASN A 299 -11.29 25.33 3.61
C ASN A 299 -10.53 25.88 2.40
N GLY A 300 -10.62 25.22 1.24
CA GLY A 300 -9.96 25.62 0.01
C GLY A 300 -8.58 25.00 -0.24
N ASP A 301 -7.99 24.29 0.74
CA ASP A 301 -6.72 23.59 0.58
C ASP A 301 -6.88 22.43 -0.42
N TRP A 302 -5.82 22.13 -1.17
CA TRP A 302 -5.79 21.05 -2.13
C TRP A 302 -4.87 19.92 -1.68
N TRP A 303 -5.33 18.70 -1.92
CA TRP A 303 -4.58 17.49 -1.62
C TRP A 303 -4.50 16.61 -2.86
N GLY A 304 -3.34 16.02 -3.08
CA GLY A 304 -3.09 15.06 -4.13
C GLY A 304 -3.22 13.64 -3.60
N PHE A 305 -3.75 12.78 -4.42
CA PHE A 305 -3.74 11.34 -4.20
C PHE A 305 -3.10 10.66 -5.40
N SER A 306 -2.44 9.54 -5.17
CA SER A 306 -1.75 8.81 -6.22
C SER A 306 -1.50 7.39 -5.77
N MET A 307 -1.17 6.50 -6.68
CA MET A 307 -0.60 5.24 -6.26
C MET A 307 0.91 5.28 -6.21
N LEU A 308 1.45 4.41 -5.37
CA LEU A 308 2.86 4.12 -5.25
C LEU A 308 3.11 2.76 -5.90
N ASP A 309 4.05 2.72 -6.86
CA ASP A 309 4.22 1.56 -7.72
C ASP A 309 4.85 0.34 -7.09
N PHE A 310 4.37 -0.80 -7.54
CA PHE A 310 5.06 -2.09 -7.64
C PHE A 310 5.66 -2.63 -6.34
N LEU A 311 4.90 -2.59 -5.25
CA LEU A 311 5.27 -3.28 -4.02
C LEU A 311 4.80 -4.74 -4.05
N ALA A 312 5.40 -5.61 -3.24
CA ALA A 312 4.94 -6.99 -3.07
C ALA A 312 3.45 -7.09 -2.65
N VAL A 313 2.96 -6.13 -1.89
CA VAL A 313 1.52 -6.01 -1.55
C VAL A 313 0.67 -5.45 -2.69
N GLY A 314 1.29 -5.01 -3.79
CA GLY A 314 0.62 -4.34 -4.90
C GLY A 314 0.90 -2.84 -4.95
N ARG A 315 0.04 -2.10 -5.64
CA ARG A 315 0.11 -0.66 -5.80
C ARG A 315 -0.70 0.00 -4.70
N THR A 316 -0.04 0.76 -3.82
CA THR A 316 -0.65 1.36 -2.64
C THR A 316 -1.07 2.80 -2.90
N THR A 317 -2.10 3.28 -2.20
CA THR A 317 -2.56 4.67 -2.31
C THR A 317 -1.80 5.58 -1.37
N CYS A 318 -1.38 6.74 -1.87
CA CYS A 318 -0.67 7.77 -1.12
C CYS A 318 -1.40 9.12 -1.17
N LEU A 319 -1.16 9.93 -0.15
CA LEU A 319 -1.69 11.27 0.01
C LEU A 319 -0.54 12.30 0.03
N SER A 320 -0.73 13.46 -0.59
CA SER A 320 0.25 14.54 -0.64
C SER A 320 -0.41 15.90 -0.47
N PRO A 321 0.17 16.84 0.28
CA PRO A 321 -0.22 18.23 0.15
C PRO A 321 0.04 18.71 -1.28
N VAL A 322 -0.79 19.63 -1.77
CA VAL A 322 -0.63 20.28 -3.08
C VAL A 322 -0.28 21.75 -2.89
N THR A 323 0.79 22.18 -3.54
CA THR A 323 1.21 23.57 -3.58
C THR A 323 0.94 24.17 -4.95
N TRP A 324 0.06 25.16 -5.02
CA TRP A 324 -0.20 25.88 -6.26
C TRP A 324 0.84 26.96 -6.54
N VAL A 325 1.47 26.89 -7.71
CA VAL A 325 2.42 27.90 -8.18
C VAL A 325 2.09 28.22 -9.64
N ASP A 326 1.86 29.50 -9.95
CA ASP A 326 1.51 29.99 -11.29
C ASP A 326 0.33 29.23 -11.94
N GLY A 327 -0.63 28.82 -11.11
CA GLY A 327 -1.80 28.03 -11.54
C GLY A 327 -1.50 26.57 -11.90
N TRP A 328 -0.42 25.98 -11.36
CA TRP A 328 -0.08 24.56 -11.47
C TRP A 328 -0.09 23.87 -10.10
N PRO A 329 -0.74 22.69 -10.00
CA PRO A 329 -0.89 21.95 -8.73
C PRO A 329 0.28 21.00 -8.49
N TYR A 330 1.40 21.53 -7.97
CA TYR A 330 2.52 20.66 -7.63
C TYR A 330 2.23 19.81 -6.40
N PHE A 331 2.51 18.53 -6.47
CA PHE A 331 2.55 17.66 -5.29
C PHE A 331 3.72 18.06 -4.41
N GLY A 332 3.55 17.97 -3.08
CA GLY A 332 4.57 18.34 -2.12
C GLY A 332 4.42 19.77 -1.55
N LEU A 333 5.46 20.19 -0.87
CA LEU A 333 5.47 21.39 -0.02
C LEU A 333 6.16 22.58 -0.71
N PRO A 334 5.84 23.83 -0.32
CA PRO A 334 6.62 24.99 -0.75
C PRO A 334 8.12 24.79 -0.48
N GLY A 335 8.97 25.07 -1.46
CA GLY A 335 10.42 24.84 -1.34
C GLY A 335 10.89 23.43 -1.69
N ASN A 336 9.96 22.46 -1.82
CA ASN A 336 10.25 21.09 -2.26
C ASN A 336 9.15 20.57 -3.19
N LEU A 337 8.82 21.36 -4.19
CA LEU A 337 7.76 21.07 -5.15
C LEU A 337 8.01 19.75 -5.89
N GLY A 338 6.94 19.01 -6.10
CA GLY A 338 6.97 17.71 -6.78
C GLY A 338 7.41 16.53 -5.90
N ARG A 339 7.73 16.76 -4.62
CA ARG A 339 8.17 15.70 -3.70
C ARG A 339 7.21 15.58 -2.53
N SER A 340 6.42 14.52 -2.53
CA SER A 340 5.48 14.22 -1.45
C SER A 340 6.24 13.76 -0.21
N PRO A 341 5.98 14.33 0.97
CA PRO A 341 6.55 13.85 2.21
C PRO A 341 5.95 12.48 2.58
N ARG A 342 6.76 11.60 3.19
CA ARG A 342 6.25 10.35 3.75
C ARG A 342 5.33 10.59 4.94
N THR A 343 5.73 11.48 5.84
CA THR A 343 4.95 11.90 7.00
C THR A 343 4.71 13.40 6.96
N TRP A 344 3.46 13.81 7.13
CA TRP A 344 3.09 15.22 7.20
C TRP A 344 1.88 15.44 8.11
N LEU A 345 1.54 16.71 8.35
CA LEU A 345 0.32 17.10 9.07
C LEU A 345 -0.91 16.56 8.31
N LYS A 346 -1.89 16.08 9.03
CA LYS A 346 -3.19 15.65 8.44
C LYS A 346 -3.88 16.82 7.76
N PRO A 347 -4.74 16.55 6.75
CA PRO A 347 -5.64 17.56 6.19
C PRO A 347 -6.42 18.31 7.29
N SER A 348 -6.50 19.64 7.16
CA SER A 348 -7.23 20.47 8.11
C SER A 348 -8.73 20.42 7.80
N VAL A 349 -9.44 19.53 8.46
CA VAL A 349 -10.87 19.32 8.34
C VAL A 349 -11.58 19.58 9.68
N SER A 350 -12.89 19.82 9.65
CA SER A 350 -13.68 20.05 10.87
C SER A 350 -13.93 18.77 11.68
N ALA A 351 -13.86 17.60 11.05
CA ALA A 351 -14.10 16.32 11.69
C ALA A 351 -12.94 15.92 12.60
N SER A 352 -13.27 15.39 13.79
CA SER A 352 -12.31 14.71 14.67
C SER A 352 -12.46 13.20 14.47
N VAL A 353 -11.46 12.57 13.90
CA VAL A 353 -11.47 11.14 13.59
C VAL A 353 -10.39 10.43 14.40
N THR A 354 -10.76 9.29 15.00
CA THR A 354 -9.81 8.42 15.70
C THR A 354 -9.11 7.49 14.70
N PRO A 355 -7.81 7.21 14.86
CA PRO A 355 -7.10 6.29 13.98
C PRO A 355 -7.79 4.92 13.88
N HIS A 356 -8.06 4.46 12.66
CA HIS A 356 -8.64 3.15 12.37
C HIS A 356 -8.32 2.68 10.95
N ALA A 357 -8.40 1.37 10.73
CA ALA A 357 -8.27 0.75 9.41
C ALA A 357 -9.66 0.50 8.79
N PRO A 358 -9.79 0.46 7.46
CA PRO A 358 -11.09 0.30 6.79
C PRO A 358 -11.72 -1.08 6.97
N TYR A 359 -10.95 -2.08 7.36
CA TYR A 359 -11.40 -3.46 7.49
C TYR A 359 -10.92 -4.11 8.78
N CYS A 360 -11.77 -4.99 9.34
CA CYS A 360 -11.31 -6.07 10.21
C CYS A 360 -10.78 -7.20 9.30
N ARG A 361 -9.53 -7.62 9.48
CA ARG A 361 -8.89 -8.65 8.65
C ARG A 361 -9.03 -10.05 9.21
N SER A 362 -9.12 -10.16 10.52
CA SER A 362 -9.40 -11.42 11.20
C SER A 362 -10.88 -11.78 11.08
N ASP A 363 -11.18 -13.06 10.87
CA ASP A 363 -12.56 -13.56 10.74
C ASP A 363 -12.69 -14.95 11.40
N ASN A 364 -13.58 -15.06 12.37
CA ASN A 364 -13.95 -16.34 12.97
C ASN A 364 -15.17 -16.99 12.29
N PHE A 365 -15.65 -16.40 11.21
CA PHE A 365 -16.77 -16.84 10.39
C PHE A 365 -18.12 -17.00 11.13
N ASP A 366 -18.27 -16.40 12.32
CA ASP A 366 -19.48 -16.51 13.15
C ASP A 366 -20.63 -15.61 12.69
N ASN A 367 -20.34 -14.55 11.92
CA ASN A 367 -21.30 -13.50 11.60
C ASN A 367 -22.33 -13.86 10.52
N GLY A 368 -22.31 -15.10 9.98
CA GLY A 368 -23.21 -15.55 8.93
C GLY A 368 -23.01 -14.86 7.57
N ARG A 369 -22.02 -13.97 7.46
CA ARG A 369 -21.55 -13.33 6.23
C ARG A 369 -20.04 -13.16 6.31
N LEU A 370 -19.38 -13.17 5.17
CA LEU A 370 -17.96 -12.86 5.07
C LEU A 370 -17.71 -11.39 5.41
N GLN A 371 -16.59 -11.10 6.06
CA GLN A 371 -16.15 -9.72 6.28
C GLN A 371 -15.88 -9.04 4.92
N PRO A 372 -16.05 -7.71 4.81
CA PRO A 372 -15.86 -6.97 3.56
C PRO A 372 -14.47 -7.10 2.94
N VAL A 373 -13.47 -7.48 3.72
CA VAL A 373 -12.09 -7.66 3.24
C VAL A 373 -11.95 -8.89 2.33
N TRP A 374 -12.88 -9.85 2.39
CA TRP A 374 -12.84 -11.07 1.61
C TRP A 374 -13.31 -10.85 0.16
N GLN A 375 -12.56 -11.42 -0.77
CA GLN A 375 -12.90 -11.45 -2.18
C GLN A 375 -12.63 -12.83 -2.77
N TRP A 376 -13.54 -13.31 -3.57
CA TRP A 376 -13.33 -14.52 -4.35
C TRP A 376 -12.38 -14.28 -5.51
N ASN A 377 -11.46 -15.19 -5.70
CA ASN A 377 -10.62 -15.24 -6.91
C ASN A 377 -11.45 -15.79 -8.06
N HIS A 378 -11.95 -14.93 -8.95
CA HIS A 378 -12.99 -15.20 -9.93
C HIS A 378 -14.39 -15.37 -9.33
N LEU A 379 -15.38 -15.64 -10.19
CA LEU A 379 -16.78 -15.90 -9.76
C LEU A 379 -16.88 -17.23 -9.00
N PRO A 380 -17.38 -17.23 -7.77
CA PRO A 380 -17.59 -18.47 -7.03
C PRO A 380 -18.82 -19.22 -7.51
N ASP A 381 -18.80 -20.54 -7.31
CA ASP A 381 -20.00 -21.39 -7.31
C ASP A 381 -20.59 -21.35 -5.89
N ASP A 382 -21.68 -20.59 -5.70
CA ASP A 382 -22.32 -20.41 -4.41
C ASP A 382 -22.93 -21.68 -3.82
N SER A 383 -23.13 -22.72 -4.63
CA SER A 383 -23.57 -24.04 -4.14
C SER A 383 -22.44 -24.84 -3.48
N LYS A 384 -21.20 -24.38 -3.58
CA LYS A 384 -19.99 -25.12 -3.17
C LYS A 384 -19.27 -24.48 -1.98
N TRP A 385 -19.84 -23.46 -1.37
CA TRP A 385 -19.33 -22.91 -0.11
C TRP A 385 -20.47 -22.53 0.85
N SER A 386 -20.16 -22.40 2.12
CA SER A 386 -21.14 -21.91 3.12
C SER A 386 -20.45 -21.52 4.42
N LEU A 387 -21.09 -20.60 5.15
CA LEU A 387 -20.77 -20.32 6.55
C LEU A 387 -21.68 -21.18 7.42
N ARG A 388 -21.11 -22.05 8.24
CA ARG A 388 -21.88 -22.98 9.09
C ARG A 388 -21.21 -23.18 10.44
N LYS A 389 -21.96 -22.92 11.51
CA LYS A 389 -21.49 -23.13 12.89
C LYS A 389 -20.16 -22.43 13.18
N GLY A 390 -20.01 -21.17 12.73
CA GLY A 390 -18.81 -20.40 12.92
C GLY A 390 -17.62 -20.86 12.08
N LYS A 391 -17.85 -21.52 10.94
CA LYS A 391 -16.77 -21.96 10.06
C LYS A 391 -17.08 -21.67 8.60
N LEU A 392 -16.04 -21.36 7.84
CA LEU A 392 -16.10 -21.36 6.39
C LEU A 392 -15.92 -22.79 5.88
N ARG A 393 -16.92 -23.29 5.15
CA ARG A 393 -16.84 -24.56 4.46
C ARG A 393 -16.62 -24.36 2.98
N LEU A 394 -15.59 -25.01 2.43
CA LEU A 394 -15.31 -25.09 1.01
C LEU A 394 -15.44 -26.55 0.53
N ASN A 395 -16.35 -26.79 -0.43
CA ASN A 395 -16.46 -28.09 -1.08
C ASN A 395 -15.41 -28.20 -2.18
N THR A 396 -14.71 -29.32 -2.24
CA THR A 396 -13.70 -29.54 -3.26
C THR A 396 -14.33 -29.77 -4.63
N MET A 397 -13.82 -29.08 -5.63
CA MET A 397 -14.20 -29.19 -7.02
C MET A 397 -13.00 -29.63 -7.87
N PRO A 398 -13.22 -30.19 -9.08
CA PRO A 398 -12.13 -30.57 -9.96
C PRO A 398 -11.23 -29.40 -10.31
N ALA A 399 -9.93 -29.52 -10.06
CA ALA A 399 -8.93 -28.61 -10.58
C ALA A 399 -7.57 -29.32 -10.65
N LYS A 400 -6.77 -29.00 -11.67
CA LYS A 400 -5.44 -29.60 -11.81
C LYS A 400 -4.42 -29.02 -10.84
N ASN A 401 -4.62 -27.79 -10.40
CA ASN A 401 -3.77 -27.07 -9.44
C ASN A 401 -4.52 -25.84 -8.90
N LEU A 402 -3.88 -25.08 -7.99
CA LEU A 402 -4.45 -23.90 -7.34
C LEU A 402 -4.87 -22.81 -8.34
N TYR A 403 -4.12 -22.59 -9.41
CA TYR A 403 -4.44 -21.57 -10.42
C TYR A 403 -5.85 -21.74 -11.01
N TRP A 404 -6.32 -23.00 -11.15
CA TRP A 404 -7.63 -23.36 -11.67
C TRP A 404 -8.65 -23.70 -10.59
N ALA A 405 -8.29 -23.55 -9.32
CA ALA A 405 -9.18 -23.89 -8.21
C ALA A 405 -10.29 -22.83 -8.07
N LYS A 406 -11.54 -23.24 -8.31
CA LYS A 406 -12.73 -22.43 -8.04
C LYS A 406 -12.92 -22.25 -6.54
N ASN A 407 -13.63 -21.19 -6.17
CA ASN A 407 -13.93 -20.85 -4.76
C ASN A 407 -12.68 -20.70 -3.90
N THR A 408 -11.60 -20.15 -4.46
CA THR A 408 -10.46 -19.66 -3.68
C THR A 408 -10.85 -18.32 -3.09
N LEU A 409 -10.97 -18.27 -1.76
CA LEU A 409 -11.33 -17.06 -1.02
C LEU A 409 -10.08 -16.31 -0.60
N THR A 410 -9.98 -15.02 -0.92
CA THR A 410 -8.74 -14.27 -0.78
C THR A 410 -8.91 -12.98 0.01
N GLN A 411 -7.85 -12.57 0.71
CA GLN A 411 -7.64 -11.21 1.18
C GLN A 411 -6.38 -10.64 0.51
N ARG A 412 -6.33 -9.30 0.32
CA ARG A 412 -5.10 -8.63 -0.05
C ARG A 412 -4.06 -8.81 1.05
N GLY A 413 -2.80 -9.04 0.68
CA GLY A 413 -1.70 -8.97 1.62
C GLY A 413 -1.67 -7.62 2.33
N ILE A 414 -1.30 -7.59 3.59
CA ILE A 414 -1.14 -6.36 4.37
C ILE A 414 0.29 -6.24 4.84
N GLY A 415 0.91 -5.10 4.53
CA GLY A 415 2.24 -4.73 4.99
C GLY A 415 2.19 -3.79 6.20
N PRO A 416 3.40 -3.38 6.68
CA PRO A 416 4.70 -3.84 6.21
C PRO A 416 4.97 -5.33 6.50
N VAL A 417 4.53 -5.85 7.64
CA VAL A 417 4.65 -7.25 8.05
C VAL A 417 3.31 -7.75 8.56
N SER A 418 2.88 -8.92 8.12
CA SER A 418 1.70 -9.59 8.67
C SER A 418 1.92 -11.08 8.89
N VAL A 419 1.18 -11.62 9.86
CA VAL A 419 1.16 -13.04 10.18
C VAL A 419 -0.28 -13.52 10.13
N SER A 420 -0.61 -14.32 9.13
CA SER A 420 -1.94 -14.89 8.93
C SER A 420 -1.96 -16.34 9.38
N THR A 421 -2.84 -16.68 10.33
CA THR A 421 -2.98 -18.03 10.88
C THR A 421 -4.43 -18.48 10.70
N VAL A 422 -4.64 -19.74 10.31
CA VAL A 422 -5.97 -20.34 10.18
C VAL A 422 -5.98 -21.77 10.70
N THR A 423 -7.08 -22.18 11.32
CA THR A 423 -7.35 -23.57 11.67
C THR A 423 -8.03 -24.26 10.49
N LEU A 424 -7.45 -25.35 10.00
CA LEU A 424 -8.00 -26.21 8.95
C LEU A 424 -8.49 -27.54 9.55
N GLU A 425 -9.75 -27.91 9.28
CA GLU A 425 -10.34 -29.21 9.57
C GLU A 425 -10.66 -29.95 8.27
N ALA A 426 -10.07 -31.12 8.10
CA ALA A 426 -10.04 -31.89 6.86
C ALA A 426 -10.70 -33.28 6.97
N ASP A 427 -11.46 -33.56 8.04
CA ASP A 427 -12.10 -34.88 8.29
C ASP A 427 -13.03 -35.35 7.15
N LYS A 428 -13.52 -34.44 6.34
CA LYS A 428 -14.46 -34.72 5.27
C LYS A 428 -13.84 -34.65 3.89
N LEU A 429 -12.55 -34.40 3.80
CA LEU A 429 -11.83 -34.51 2.53
C LEU A 429 -11.78 -35.98 2.08
N LYS A 430 -11.75 -36.18 0.77
CA LYS A 430 -11.68 -37.48 0.10
C LYS A 430 -10.38 -37.63 -0.69
N ASN A 431 -10.11 -38.82 -1.16
CA ASN A 431 -8.91 -39.10 -1.95
C ASN A 431 -8.74 -38.14 -3.12
N GLY A 432 -7.59 -37.51 -3.20
CA GLY A 432 -7.24 -36.48 -4.17
C GLY A 432 -7.67 -35.06 -3.82
N ASP A 433 -8.37 -34.87 -2.69
CA ASP A 433 -8.69 -33.55 -2.18
C ASP A 433 -7.47 -32.89 -1.54
N ILE A 434 -7.33 -31.59 -1.76
CA ILE A 434 -6.34 -30.73 -1.16
C ILE A 434 -7.06 -29.48 -0.66
N ALA A 435 -6.78 -29.07 0.57
CA ALA A 435 -7.27 -27.80 1.12
C ALA A 435 -6.20 -27.14 1.99
N GLY A 436 -6.16 -25.81 2.04
CA GLY A 436 -5.11 -25.14 2.76
C GLY A 436 -5.11 -23.62 2.68
N LEU A 437 -3.95 -23.07 3.05
CA LEU A 437 -3.58 -21.68 3.04
C LEU A 437 -2.57 -21.44 1.91
N ALA A 438 -2.77 -20.40 1.13
CA ALA A 438 -1.87 -20.06 0.02
C ALA A 438 -1.47 -18.58 0.05
N LEU A 439 -0.28 -18.32 -0.47
CA LEU A 439 0.11 -17.01 -1.00
C LEU A 439 -0.21 -17.03 -2.49
N MET A 440 -1.35 -16.41 -2.84
CA MET A 440 -1.79 -16.33 -4.22
C MET A 440 -1.13 -15.14 -4.88
N ASN A 441 -0.07 -15.42 -5.54
CA ASN A 441 0.67 -14.57 -6.45
C ASN A 441 0.98 -15.42 -7.69
N ILE A 442 1.80 -14.99 -8.60
CA ILE A 442 2.33 -15.81 -9.68
C ILE A 442 3.85 -15.61 -9.72
N PRO A 443 4.64 -16.64 -9.35
CA PRO A 443 4.26 -17.99 -8.90
C PRO A 443 3.56 -18.00 -7.55
N TYR A 444 2.66 -18.95 -7.34
CA TYR A 444 1.97 -19.16 -6.06
C TYR A 444 2.66 -20.26 -5.24
N GLU A 445 2.46 -20.17 -3.93
CA GLU A 445 2.84 -21.23 -2.99
C GLU A 445 1.68 -21.51 -2.05
N TRP A 446 1.63 -22.75 -1.55
CA TRP A 446 0.62 -23.14 -0.59
C TRP A 446 1.09 -24.24 0.37
N ILE A 447 0.41 -24.30 1.52
CA ILE A 447 0.49 -25.37 2.51
C ILE A 447 -0.91 -25.85 2.83
N GLY A 448 -1.08 -27.16 3.03
CA GLY A 448 -2.40 -27.70 3.35
C GLY A 448 -2.39 -29.18 3.69
N ILE A 449 -3.60 -29.75 3.79
CA ILE A 449 -3.82 -31.17 3.93
C ILE A 449 -4.25 -31.74 2.58
N GLU A 450 -3.57 -32.78 2.13
CA GLU A 450 -3.95 -33.62 1.02
C GLU A 450 -4.39 -35.00 1.54
N ILE A 451 -5.45 -35.57 0.96
CA ILE A 451 -5.81 -36.95 1.20
C ILE A 451 -5.30 -37.81 0.04
N ARG A 452 -4.39 -38.74 0.36
CA ARG A 452 -3.84 -39.70 -0.59
C ARG A 452 -3.98 -41.11 -0.03
N ASP A 453 -4.59 -42.01 -0.84
CA ASP A 453 -4.90 -43.36 -0.42
C ASP A 453 -5.64 -43.48 0.92
N GLY A 454 -6.55 -42.52 1.15
CA GLY A 454 -7.34 -42.42 2.38
C GLY A 454 -6.59 -41.90 3.62
N LYS A 455 -5.34 -41.44 3.46
CA LYS A 455 -4.52 -40.92 4.56
C LYS A 455 -4.24 -39.42 4.40
N PRO A 456 -4.25 -38.66 5.49
CA PRO A 456 -3.89 -37.24 5.47
C PRO A 456 -2.37 -37.07 5.36
N LEU A 457 -1.96 -36.15 4.51
CA LEU A 457 -0.58 -35.69 4.35
C LEU A 457 -0.57 -34.17 4.54
N LEU A 458 0.39 -33.67 5.31
CA LEU A 458 0.80 -32.28 5.18
C LEU A 458 1.53 -32.13 3.86
N SER A 459 1.00 -31.28 3.00
CA SER A 459 1.60 -30.99 1.71
C SER A 459 1.93 -29.50 1.60
N TYR A 460 3.11 -29.20 1.10
CA TYR A 460 3.56 -27.87 0.69
C TYR A 460 3.97 -27.93 -0.79
N TYR A 461 3.68 -26.86 -1.51
CA TYR A 461 4.07 -26.73 -2.91
C TYR A 461 4.45 -25.30 -3.26
N ASP A 462 5.59 -25.17 -3.93
CA ASP A 462 6.12 -23.95 -4.51
C ASP A 462 6.15 -24.09 -6.05
N LEU A 463 5.32 -23.31 -6.73
CA LEU A 463 5.26 -23.29 -8.19
C LEU A 463 6.54 -22.70 -8.81
N GLY A 464 7.16 -21.75 -8.12
CA GLY A 464 8.36 -21.04 -8.60
C GLY A 464 9.54 -21.96 -8.80
N THR A 465 9.73 -22.92 -7.90
CA THR A 465 10.84 -23.88 -7.91
C THR A 465 10.41 -25.30 -8.27
N ASP A 466 9.11 -25.55 -8.46
CA ASP A 466 8.50 -26.88 -8.61
C ASP A 466 8.86 -27.82 -7.43
N THR A 467 8.88 -27.27 -6.22
CA THR A 467 9.26 -28.00 -5.02
C THR A 467 8.02 -28.46 -4.27
N SER A 468 7.96 -29.75 -3.96
CA SER A 468 6.93 -30.34 -3.10
C SER A 468 7.56 -30.91 -1.83
N ILE A 469 6.93 -30.67 -0.69
CA ILE A 469 7.30 -31.29 0.60
C ILE A 469 6.05 -31.97 1.14
N GLU A 470 6.19 -33.26 1.49
CA GLU A 470 5.10 -34.05 2.02
C GLU A 470 5.53 -34.71 3.35
N LYS A 471 4.64 -34.67 4.32
CA LYS A 471 4.83 -35.33 5.64
C LYS A 471 3.55 -36.06 6.03
N PRO A 472 3.61 -37.31 6.52
CA PRO A 472 2.45 -37.97 7.10
C PRO A 472 1.86 -37.16 8.28
N LEU A 473 0.55 -37.11 8.35
CA LEU A 473 -0.18 -36.51 9.49
C LEU A 473 -0.99 -37.59 10.22
N ASP A 474 -1.03 -37.47 11.55
CA ASP A 474 -1.87 -38.30 12.40
C ASP A 474 -3.22 -37.61 12.71
N SER A 475 -3.40 -36.37 12.29
CA SER A 475 -4.57 -35.54 12.53
C SER A 475 -5.12 -34.94 11.25
N HIS A 476 -6.45 -34.83 11.18
CA HIS A 476 -7.13 -34.06 10.14
C HIS A 476 -7.36 -32.59 10.54
N LYS A 477 -6.86 -32.17 11.70
CA LYS A 477 -6.93 -30.79 12.18
C LYS A 477 -5.53 -30.23 12.38
N ILE A 478 -5.28 -29.03 11.81
CA ILE A 478 -3.97 -28.38 11.81
C ILE A 478 -4.14 -26.87 11.79
N GLN A 479 -3.20 -26.15 12.38
CA GLN A 479 -3.07 -24.71 12.15
C GLN A 479 -2.01 -24.44 11.08
N LEU A 480 -2.36 -23.62 10.12
CA LEU A 480 -1.51 -23.16 9.03
C LEU A 480 -1.21 -21.69 9.22
N ARG A 481 0.02 -21.29 8.93
CA ARG A 481 0.46 -19.91 9.11
C ARG A 481 1.29 -19.46 7.92
N LEU A 482 1.07 -18.19 7.54
CA LEU A 482 1.87 -17.46 6.56
C LEU A 482 2.37 -16.18 7.22
N THR A 483 3.68 -16.01 7.29
CA THR A 483 4.33 -14.75 7.65
C THR A 483 4.80 -14.06 6.38
N GLY A 484 4.34 -12.84 6.14
CA GLY A 484 4.75 -12.00 5.01
C GLY A 484 5.43 -10.74 5.50
N ASP A 485 6.66 -10.50 5.05
CA ASP A 485 7.37 -9.22 5.16
C ASP A 485 7.35 -8.57 3.78
N PHE A 486 6.39 -7.71 3.57
CA PHE A 486 6.16 -7.07 2.28
C PHE A 486 7.05 -5.84 2.05
N GLU A 487 7.73 -5.36 3.08
CA GLU A 487 8.75 -4.32 2.93
C GLU A 487 10.07 -4.90 2.39
N HIS A 488 10.43 -6.12 2.84
CA HIS A 488 11.60 -6.83 2.36
C HIS A 488 11.26 -7.91 1.33
N GLU A 489 10.00 -8.00 0.91
CA GLU A 489 9.50 -8.85 -0.17
C GLU A 489 9.79 -10.34 0.00
N TRP A 490 9.52 -10.87 1.19
CA TRP A 490 9.59 -12.31 1.44
C TRP A 490 8.40 -12.84 2.23
N ALA A 491 8.18 -14.13 2.13
CA ALA A 491 7.18 -14.86 2.91
C ALA A 491 7.74 -16.19 3.43
N GLN A 492 7.09 -16.73 4.49
CA GLN A 492 7.44 -18.03 5.07
C GLN A 492 6.18 -18.74 5.53
N PHE A 493 6.02 -20.00 5.13
CA PHE A 493 4.96 -20.87 5.64
C PHE A 493 5.43 -21.63 6.88
N SER A 494 4.50 -21.86 7.80
CA SER A 494 4.68 -22.72 8.95
C SER A 494 3.37 -23.40 9.34
N PHE A 495 3.43 -24.44 10.17
CA PHE A 495 2.29 -25.20 10.62
C PHE A 495 2.43 -25.62 12.08
N SER A 496 1.29 -25.92 12.73
CA SER A 496 1.25 -26.46 14.07
C SER A 496 0.18 -27.54 14.18
N THR A 497 0.54 -28.68 14.79
CA THR A 497 -0.40 -29.76 15.10
C THR A 497 -0.93 -29.71 16.53
N ASP A 498 -0.32 -28.90 17.40
CA ASP A 498 -0.68 -28.74 18.81
C ASP A 498 -1.33 -27.36 19.10
N GLY A 499 -1.40 -26.48 18.10
CA GLY A 499 -1.92 -25.12 18.23
C GLY A 499 -1.01 -24.16 19.01
N LYS A 500 0.23 -24.55 19.32
CA LYS A 500 1.17 -23.77 20.15
C LYS A 500 2.52 -23.59 19.49
N THR A 501 3.08 -24.68 18.97
CA THR A 501 4.43 -24.69 18.40
C THR A 501 4.33 -24.73 16.89
N PHE A 502 4.82 -23.70 16.23
CA PHE A 502 4.89 -23.63 14.78
C PHE A 502 6.24 -24.10 14.26
N GLN A 503 6.21 -24.89 13.22
CA GLN A 503 7.39 -25.39 12.49
C GLN A 503 7.38 -24.83 11.07
N ASP A 504 8.48 -24.23 10.66
CA ASP A 504 8.63 -23.74 9.29
C ASP A 504 8.65 -24.91 8.30
N ILE A 505 8.13 -24.66 7.10
CA ILE A 505 8.13 -25.59 5.97
C ILE A 505 8.43 -24.83 4.68
N GLY A 506 9.19 -25.47 3.81
CA GLY A 506 9.72 -24.81 2.61
C GLY A 506 10.85 -23.83 2.92
N GLN A 507 11.30 -23.14 1.91
CA GLN A 507 12.28 -22.07 2.05
C GLN A 507 11.55 -20.73 2.19
N ARG A 508 12.29 -19.71 2.65
CA ARG A 508 11.79 -18.34 2.59
C ARG A 508 11.62 -17.93 1.12
N LEU A 509 10.44 -17.49 0.79
CA LEU A 509 10.03 -17.17 -0.57
C LEU A 509 10.30 -15.70 -0.88
N VAL A 510 10.66 -15.40 -2.11
CA VAL A 510 10.62 -14.02 -2.62
C VAL A 510 9.19 -13.75 -3.10
N VAL A 511 8.62 -12.62 -2.70
CA VAL A 511 7.26 -12.20 -3.10
C VAL A 511 7.38 -11.05 -4.10
N PRO A 512 7.39 -11.36 -5.41
CA PRO A 512 7.51 -10.33 -6.42
C PRO A 512 6.16 -9.70 -6.75
N TYR A 513 6.17 -8.46 -7.24
CA TYR A 513 5.09 -7.95 -8.05
C TYR A 513 5.18 -8.55 -9.47
N GLN A 514 4.06 -8.74 -10.16
CA GLN A 514 4.04 -9.27 -11.52
C GLN A 514 2.77 -8.83 -12.27
N THR A 515 2.86 -8.77 -13.59
CA THR A 515 1.79 -8.25 -14.45
C THR A 515 0.75 -9.28 -14.84
N LYS A 516 0.97 -10.59 -14.60
CA LYS A 516 -0.02 -11.62 -14.97
C LYS A 516 -1.32 -11.51 -14.19
N THR A 517 -1.25 -11.33 -12.87
CA THR A 517 -2.43 -11.01 -12.06
C THR A 517 -2.68 -9.51 -11.97
N PHE A 518 -1.65 -8.73 -12.23
CA PHE A 518 -1.62 -7.26 -12.13
C PHE A 518 -2.10 -6.77 -10.75
N GLN A 519 -1.82 -7.59 -9.75
CA GLN A 519 -2.18 -7.36 -8.35
C GLN A 519 -1.00 -7.74 -7.45
N GLY A 520 -1.01 -7.21 -6.23
CA GLY A 520 -0.15 -7.65 -5.14
C GLY A 520 -0.49 -9.06 -4.67
N ALA A 521 0.33 -9.55 -3.77
CA ALA A 521 0.15 -10.84 -3.15
C ALA A 521 -1.17 -10.92 -2.37
N ARG A 522 -1.87 -12.06 -2.46
CA ARG A 522 -3.12 -12.30 -1.76
C ARG A 522 -3.02 -13.55 -0.88
N ILE A 523 -3.49 -13.43 0.34
CA ILE A 523 -3.58 -14.54 1.28
C ILE A 523 -4.89 -15.28 1.00
N SER A 524 -4.84 -16.59 0.80
CA SER A 524 -5.95 -17.33 0.22
C SER A 524 -6.28 -18.61 0.99
N LEU A 525 -7.58 -18.88 1.14
CA LEU A 525 -8.12 -20.17 1.59
C LEU A 525 -8.67 -20.91 0.38
N PHE A 526 -8.31 -22.17 0.21
CA PHE A 526 -8.67 -22.93 -0.99
C PHE A 526 -9.01 -24.39 -0.69
N ALA A 527 -9.78 -25.00 -1.60
CA ALA A 527 -10.02 -26.44 -1.60
C ALA A 527 -10.31 -26.95 -3.03
N PHE A 528 -9.60 -27.97 -3.49
CA PHE A 528 -9.84 -28.58 -4.79
C PHE A 528 -9.51 -30.08 -4.81
N ASN A 529 -9.96 -30.80 -5.85
CA ASN A 529 -9.64 -32.20 -6.07
C ASN A 529 -8.79 -32.36 -7.33
N ARG A 530 -7.55 -32.87 -7.15
CA ARG A 530 -6.58 -33.05 -8.25
C ARG A 530 -6.91 -34.21 -9.17
N LEU A 531 -7.80 -35.14 -8.76
CA LEU A 531 -8.20 -36.33 -9.56
C LEU A 531 -9.38 -36.04 -10.50
N GLY A 532 -9.75 -34.75 -10.66
CA GLY A 532 -10.82 -34.35 -11.57
C GLY A 532 -12.24 -34.73 -11.11
N LYS A 533 -12.48 -34.86 -9.82
CA LYS A 533 -13.76 -35.29 -9.23
C LYS A 533 -14.29 -34.24 -8.25
N ASN A 534 -15.59 -34.22 -8.05
CA ASN A 534 -16.15 -33.58 -6.84
C ASN A 534 -15.79 -34.47 -5.65
N GLY A 535 -15.10 -33.88 -4.68
CA GLY A 535 -14.61 -34.60 -3.52
C GLY A 535 -15.49 -34.43 -2.29
N GLY A 536 -14.85 -34.12 -1.15
CA GLY A 536 -15.46 -33.79 0.11
C GLY A 536 -15.55 -32.28 0.34
N TYR A 537 -15.24 -31.88 1.56
CA TYR A 537 -15.12 -30.48 1.93
C TYR A 537 -14.10 -30.30 3.05
N ALA A 538 -13.53 -29.10 3.14
CA ALA A 538 -12.74 -28.62 4.26
C ALA A 538 -13.50 -27.54 5.03
N GLU A 539 -13.20 -27.39 6.30
CA GLU A 539 -13.69 -26.32 7.15
C GLU A 539 -12.52 -25.49 7.68
N PHE A 540 -12.67 -24.18 7.59
CA PHE A 540 -11.70 -23.19 8.07
C PHE A 540 -12.31 -22.42 9.22
N ASP A 541 -11.51 -22.16 10.24
CA ASP A 541 -11.91 -21.50 11.47
C ASP A 541 -10.79 -20.60 11.98
N ASP A 542 -11.12 -19.58 12.78
CA ASP A 542 -10.16 -18.70 13.43
C ASP A 542 -9.09 -18.18 12.46
N PHE A 543 -9.51 -17.50 11.40
CA PHE A 543 -8.56 -16.79 10.55
C PHE A 543 -8.11 -15.51 11.27
N ILE A 544 -6.87 -15.50 11.72
CA ILE A 544 -6.29 -14.42 12.54
C ILE A 544 -5.18 -13.76 11.75
N VAL A 545 -5.22 -12.43 11.63
CA VAL A 545 -4.16 -11.61 11.04
C VAL A 545 -3.56 -10.74 12.11
N GLU A 546 -2.28 -10.91 12.37
CA GLU A 546 -1.47 -10.09 13.27
C GLU A 546 -0.58 -9.16 12.44
N GLU A 547 -0.48 -7.90 12.82
CA GLU A 547 0.32 -6.88 12.16
C GLU A 547 1.36 -6.29 13.14
N PRO A 548 2.53 -6.94 13.30
CA PRO A 548 3.49 -6.61 14.36
C PRO A 548 4.04 -5.18 14.31
N LEU A 549 4.02 -4.54 13.15
CA LEU A 549 4.51 -3.17 12.95
C LEU A 549 3.39 -2.12 12.89
N ALA A 550 2.15 -2.48 13.20
CA ALA A 550 1.03 -1.53 13.23
C ALA A 550 1.14 -0.51 14.37
N ASP A 551 1.71 -0.92 15.53
CA ASP A 551 2.00 0.02 16.62
C ASP A 551 3.30 0.79 16.35
N ARG A 552 3.17 2.04 15.92
CA ARG A 552 4.27 2.95 15.65
C ARG A 552 4.47 4.01 16.73
N SER A 553 3.80 3.89 17.86
CA SER A 553 3.81 4.88 18.94
C SER A 553 5.21 5.14 19.53
N ARG A 554 6.15 4.21 19.35
CA ARG A 554 7.52 4.28 19.84
C ARG A 554 8.57 4.47 18.73
N ASN A 555 8.16 4.65 17.50
CA ASN A 555 9.10 4.77 16.37
C ASN A 555 9.85 6.11 16.40
N ILE A 556 9.24 7.15 16.94
CA ILE A 556 9.93 8.40 17.23
C ILE A 556 10.48 8.29 18.67
N PRO A 557 11.81 8.37 18.87
CA PRO A 557 12.43 8.19 20.19
C PRO A 557 12.34 9.46 21.05
N LEU A 558 11.12 9.94 21.30
CA LEU A 558 10.87 11.16 22.05
C LEU A 558 11.41 11.08 23.49
N GLY A 559 12.13 12.11 23.92
CA GLY A 559 12.73 12.20 25.25
C GLY A 559 13.96 11.32 25.44
N LYS A 560 14.38 10.56 24.40
CA LYS A 560 15.55 9.69 24.49
C LYS A 560 16.81 10.39 24.02
N VAL A 561 17.94 9.87 24.50
CA VAL A 561 19.27 10.16 23.95
C VAL A 561 19.60 9.13 22.88
N ILE A 562 19.91 9.60 21.69
CA ILE A 562 20.16 8.73 20.54
C ILE A 562 21.45 9.10 19.81
N SER A 563 22.01 8.15 19.10
CA SER A 563 23.02 8.36 18.06
C SER A 563 22.36 8.20 16.69
N LEU A 564 22.81 8.99 15.72
CA LEU A 564 22.31 9.02 14.35
C LEU A 564 23.38 8.47 13.42
N THR A 565 23.10 7.36 12.76
CA THR A 565 24.01 6.72 11.79
C THR A 565 23.39 6.81 10.39
N ASN A 566 24.12 7.37 9.44
CA ASN A 566 23.68 7.44 8.05
C ASN A 566 23.82 6.09 7.35
N LEU A 567 22.78 5.67 6.63
CA LEU A 567 22.76 4.35 5.99
C LEU A 567 23.65 4.25 4.74
N SER A 568 23.93 5.36 4.07
CA SER A 568 24.72 5.34 2.83
C SER A 568 26.20 5.01 3.05
N ASN A 569 26.75 5.40 4.21
CA ASN A 569 28.18 5.27 4.51
C ASN A 569 28.47 4.75 5.91
N ASN A 570 27.46 4.46 6.71
CA ASN A 570 27.56 3.99 8.10
C ASN A 570 28.29 4.98 9.04
N HIS A 571 28.31 6.27 8.71
CA HIS A 571 28.92 7.30 9.55
C HIS A 571 27.91 7.86 10.57
N ARG A 572 28.41 8.21 11.75
CA ARG A 572 27.62 8.87 12.79
C ARG A 572 27.66 10.38 12.67
N MET A 573 26.52 11.01 12.90
CA MET A 573 26.43 12.47 13.03
C MET A 573 27.15 12.92 14.30
N GLN A 574 27.91 14.02 14.20
CA GLN A 574 28.69 14.57 15.31
C GLN A 574 28.51 16.08 15.45
N ALA A 575 28.20 16.52 16.67
CA ALA A 575 28.18 17.93 17.03
C ALA A 575 29.59 18.39 17.42
N HIS A 576 30.18 19.32 16.66
CA HIS A 576 31.55 19.76 16.90
C HIS A 576 31.59 21.05 17.73
N SER A 577 32.27 21.00 18.90
CA SER A 577 32.25 22.06 19.92
C SER A 577 32.82 23.41 19.49
N ARG A 578 33.77 23.44 18.58
CA ARG A 578 34.52 24.67 18.26
C ARG A 578 33.96 25.48 17.10
N ARG A 579 33.13 24.90 16.26
CA ARG A 579 32.66 25.53 15.02
C ARG A 579 31.14 25.66 14.90
N MET A 580 30.40 25.21 15.90
CA MET A 580 28.93 25.14 15.83
C MET A 580 28.44 24.51 14.51
N VAL A 581 29.18 23.54 14.00
CA VAL A 581 28.95 22.83 12.73
C VAL A 581 28.68 21.38 13.04
N LEU A 582 27.66 20.83 12.40
CA LEU A 582 27.40 19.41 12.43
C LEU A 582 28.35 18.73 11.43
N SER A 583 29.10 17.75 11.88
CA SER A 583 30.01 16.95 11.04
C SER A 583 29.79 15.46 11.26
N VAL A 584 30.34 14.64 10.38
CA VAL A 584 30.20 13.19 10.43
C VAL A 584 31.44 12.57 11.04
N TRP A 585 31.26 11.64 11.98
CA TRP A 585 32.33 10.85 12.53
C TRP A 585 32.71 9.73 11.55
N GLN A 586 33.99 9.66 11.19
CA GLN A 586 34.55 8.65 10.29
C GLN A 586 35.28 7.51 11.03
N GLY A 587 35.15 7.43 12.35
CA GLY A 587 35.82 6.42 13.18
C GLY A 587 35.00 5.13 13.34
N ASP A 588 35.47 4.28 14.21
CA ASP A 588 34.87 2.98 14.51
C ASP A 588 33.39 3.17 14.93
N ALA A 589 32.47 2.40 14.32
CA ALA A 589 31.03 2.51 14.57
C ALA A 589 30.64 2.28 16.04
N ASP A 590 31.49 1.61 16.80
CA ASP A 590 31.28 1.32 18.23
C ASP A 590 31.80 2.44 19.17
N TYR A 591 32.48 3.45 18.64
CA TYR A 591 32.99 4.54 19.46
C TYR A 591 31.94 5.62 19.65
N GLU A 592 31.30 5.64 20.82
CA GLU A 592 30.35 6.66 21.22
C GLU A 592 30.99 7.73 22.11
N THR A 593 30.92 8.98 21.67
CA THR A 593 31.24 10.14 22.48
C THR A 593 30.01 11.02 22.65
N ASP A 594 30.00 11.90 23.64
CA ASP A 594 28.91 12.89 23.83
C ASP A 594 28.69 13.77 22.59
N ASN A 595 29.71 13.90 21.75
CA ASN A 595 29.59 14.62 20.48
C ASN A 595 28.67 13.91 19.46
N CYS A 596 28.47 12.61 19.58
CA CYS A 596 27.62 11.82 18.68
C CYS A 596 26.20 11.59 19.23
N ARG A 597 25.88 12.20 20.39
CA ARG A 597 24.62 11.97 21.12
C ARG A 597 23.70 13.18 21.06
N PHE A 598 22.42 12.90 20.83
CA PHE A 598 21.39 13.93 20.71
C PHE A 598 20.17 13.56 21.53
N ILE A 599 19.60 14.54 22.23
CA ILE A 599 18.30 14.42 22.90
C ILE A 599 17.23 14.75 21.87
N VAL A 600 16.21 13.89 21.75
CA VAL A 600 15.06 14.13 20.89
C VAL A 600 13.94 14.81 21.69
N HIS A 601 13.77 16.09 21.47
CA HIS A 601 12.70 16.86 22.09
C HIS A 601 11.40 16.77 21.29
N ASP A 602 10.30 16.45 21.95
CA ASP A 602 8.96 16.52 21.36
C ASP A 602 8.50 17.97 21.22
N ARG A 603 7.98 18.31 20.04
CA ARG A 603 7.37 19.63 19.76
C ARG A 603 5.93 19.52 19.25
N GLY A 604 5.33 18.34 19.48
CA GLY A 604 3.96 18.04 19.10
C GLY A 604 3.78 17.84 17.59
N ASN A 605 2.73 17.12 17.21
CA ASN A 605 2.39 16.87 15.80
C ASN A 605 3.58 16.31 14.99
N GLY A 606 4.30 15.33 15.55
CA GLY A 606 5.44 14.68 14.88
C GLY A 606 6.67 15.56 14.66
N LYS A 607 6.65 16.79 15.19
CA LYS A 607 7.79 17.72 15.13
C LYS A 607 8.77 17.43 16.24
N VAL A 608 10.05 17.48 15.91
CA VAL A 608 11.15 17.27 16.87
C VAL A 608 12.20 18.37 16.76
N ALA A 609 12.91 18.59 17.86
CA ALA A 609 14.18 19.30 17.89
C ALA A 609 15.26 18.35 18.44
N LEU A 610 16.48 18.43 17.92
CA LEU A 610 17.61 17.58 18.31
C LEU A 610 18.66 18.43 19.01
N GLU A 611 18.89 18.17 20.31
CA GLU A 611 19.87 18.87 21.12
C GLU A 611 21.10 18.01 21.33
N ALA A 612 22.29 18.55 21.08
CA ALA A 612 23.54 17.86 21.31
C ALA A 612 23.82 17.73 22.81
N VAL A 613 24.06 16.53 23.31
CA VAL A 613 24.32 16.24 24.75
C VAL A 613 25.54 16.98 25.29
N ASN A 614 26.53 17.25 24.45
CA ASN A 614 27.74 17.99 24.81
C ASN A 614 27.53 19.50 25.11
N GLY A 615 26.29 19.98 25.09
CA GLY A 615 25.94 21.38 25.39
C GLY A 615 26.19 22.36 24.24
N ASN A 616 26.47 21.87 23.01
CA ASN A 616 26.71 22.73 21.86
C ASN A 616 25.42 23.30 21.21
N GLY A 617 24.24 22.91 21.72
CA GLY A 617 22.93 23.42 21.29
C GLY A 617 22.21 22.50 20.32
N PHE A 618 21.28 23.08 19.57
CA PHE A 618 20.32 22.39 18.73
C PHE A 618 20.79 22.31 17.27
N ILE A 619 20.55 21.19 16.59
CA ILE A 619 20.71 21.11 15.15
C ILE A 619 19.78 22.14 14.49
N THR A 620 20.31 22.96 13.62
CA THR A 620 19.56 24.02 12.92
C THR A 620 19.91 24.08 11.45
N VAL A 621 18.95 24.48 10.63
CA VAL A 621 19.18 24.81 9.21
C VAL A 621 19.48 26.31 9.13
N ALA A 622 20.74 26.66 8.85
CA ALA A 622 21.18 28.03 8.66
C ALA A 622 21.18 28.41 7.17
N GLY A 623 21.17 29.69 6.87
CA GLY A 623 21.17 30.19 5.49
C GLY A 623 19.90 30.91 5.11
N LEU A 624 19.89 31.48 3.91
CA LEU A 624 18.77 32.23 3.34
C LEU A 624 18.10 31.45 2.23
N GLY A 625 16.79 31.59 2.15
CA GLY A 625 16.01 30.95 1.10
C GLY A 625 16.00 29.43 1.21
N LEU A 626 16.22 28.74 0.09
CA LEU A 626 16.15 27.28 0.00
C LEU A 626 17.50 26.58 0.22
N SER A 627 18.61 27.31 0.25
CA SER A 627 19.91 26.76 0.62
C SER A 627 20.06 26.73 2.12
N GLY A 628 20.53 25.63 2.68
CA GLY A 628 20.67 25.52 4.11
C GLY A 628 21.84 24.65 4.52
N ASP A 629 22.80 25.27 5.19
CA ASP A 629 23.84 24.53 5.90
C ASP A 629 23.26 24.02 7.23
N LEU A 630 23.62 22.80 7.60
CA LEU A 630 23.37 22.32 8.96
C LEU A 630 24.42 22.90 9.92
N ARG A 631 23.94 23.48 11.01
CA ARG A 631 24.77 24.05 12.08
C ARG A 631 24.17 23.71 13.44
N LEU A 632 24.83 24.20 14.50
CA LEU A 632 24.32 24.15 15.85
C LEU A 632 23.92 25.58 16.29
N SER A 633 22.73 25.70 16.86
CA SER A 633 22.24 26.92 17.48
C SER A 633 22.30 26.79 19.00
N PRO A 634 22.87 27.75 19.74
CA PRO A 634 22.93 27.68 21.20
C PRO A 634 21.56 27.77 21.87
N LYS A 635 20.56 28.20 21.11
CA LYS A 635 19.17 28.26 21.55
C LYS A 635 18.27 27.63 20.48
N GLU A 636 17.22 26.99 20.94
CA GLU A 636 16.18 26.51 20.05
C GLU A 636 15.46 27.68 19.37
N THR A 637 15.25 27.56 18.08
CA THR A 637 14.48 28.46 17.22
C THR A 637 13.61 27.64 16.28
N ASP A 638 12.70 28.27 15.56
CA ASP A 638 11.88 27.60 14.57
C ASP A 638 12.72 26.88 13.48
N ASP A 639 13.93 27.40 13.21
CA ASP A 639 14.88 26.79 12.26
C ASP A 639 15.49 25.47 12.78
N CYS A 640 15.27 25.11 14.05
CA CYS A 640 15.70 23.85 14.65
C CYS A 640 14.62 22.75 14.58
N LEU A 641 13.47 23.05 13.98
CA LEU A 641 12.34 22.13 13.95
C LEU A 641 12.36 21.25 12.70
N PHE A 642 12.16 19.96 12.93
CA PHE A 642 12.09 18.95 11.88
C PHE A 642 10.82 18.12 12.01
N MET A 643 10.25 17.67 10.87
CA MET A 643 9.27 16.61 10.85
C MET A 643 10.00 15.27 10.77
N TRP A 644 9.75 14.41 11.74
CA TRP A 644 10.29 13.06 11.74
C TRP A 644 9.56 12.20 10.70
N GLN A 645 10.30 11.64 9.76
CA GLN A 645 9.79 10.74 8.74
C GLN A 645 10.12 9.31 9.14
N ASP A 646 9.18 8.61 9.75
CA ASP A 646 9.39 7.21 10.16
C ASP A 646 9.54 6.30 8.93
N MET A 647 10.66 5.58 8.87
CA MET A 647 11.01 4.62 7.82
C MET A 647 10.96 3.18 8.31
N LEU A 648 10.38 2.95 9.49
CA LEU A 648 10.35 1.66 10.20
C LEU A 648 11.75 1.15 10.63
N HIS A 649 11.78 0.07 11.40
CA HIS A 649 13.02 -0.60 11.85
C HIS A 649 14.09 0.32 12.46
N GLY A 650 13.67 1.43 13.09
CA GLY A 650 14.57 2.45 13.64
C GLY A 650 15.24 3.32 12.59
N GLN A 651 14.80 3.23 11.33
CA GLN A 651 15.24 4.11 10.25
C GLN A 651 14.31 5.32 10.15
N PHE A 652 14.86 6.44 9.71
CA PHE A 652 14.11 7.69 9.59
C PHE A 652 14.80 8.70 8.67
N MET A 653 14.04 9.71 8.27
CA MET A 653 14.55 10.94 7.65
C MET A 653 14.12 12.13 8.47
N LEU A 654 14.80 13.24 8.35
CA LEU A 654 14.45 14.52 8.95
C LEU A 654 14.10 15.53 7.85
N LEU A 655 12.85 15.98 7.85
CA LEU A 655 12.38 17.04 6.97
C LEU A 655 12.44 18.37 7.72
N SER A 656 13.28 19.29 7.28
CA SER A 656 13.36 20.64 7.88
C SER A 656 12.06 21.41 7.68
N LEU A 657 11.48 21.96 8.75
CA LEU A 657 10.29 22.80 8.63
C LEU A 657 10.59 24.20 8.06
N LYS A 658 11.86 24.62 8.04
CA LYS A 658 12.29 25.87 7.41
C LYS A 658 12.30 25.80 5.89
N THR A 659 12.85 24.73 5.34
CA THR A 659 13.10 24.61 3.89
C THR A 659 12.20 23.59 3.23
N HIS A 660 11.50 22.73 3.99
CA HIS A 660 10.78 21.55 3.56
C HIS A 660 11.65 20.56 2.76
N ARG A 661 12.96 20.52 3.08
CA ARG A 661 13.95 19.63 2.47
C ARG A 661 14.55 18.69 3.49
N TYR A 662 15.07 17.58 3.02
CA TYR A 662 15.63 16.55 3.88
C TYR A 662 17.03 16.90 4.34
N VAL A 663 17.33 16.59 5.60
CA VAL A 663 18.69 16.55 6.13
C VAL A 663 19.42 15.36 5.49
N GLY A 664 20.63 15.57 5.02
CA GLY A 664 21.40 14.53 4.37
C GLY A 664 22.91 14.69 4.57
N LEU A 665 23.65 13.79 3.95
CA LEU A 665 25.08 13.86 3.77
C LEU A 665 25.41 14.04 2.30
N ASP A 666 26.33 14.95 1.99
CA ASP A 666 26.88 15.01 0.65
C ASP A 666 27.68 13.73 0.38
N PRO A 667 27.30 12.93 -0.64
CA PRO A 667 27.97 11.65 -0.89
C PRO A 667 29.47 11.78 -1.24
N ALA A 668 29.90 12.92 -1.76
CA ALA A 668 31.27 13.16 -2.16
C ALA A 668 32.14 13.66 -1.00
N SER A 669 31.66 14.58 -0.18
CA SER A 669 32.42 15.17 0.93
C SER A 669 32.11 14.50 2.28
N GLY A 670 30.97 13.83 2.43
CA GLY A 670 30.46 13.32 3.69
C GLY A 670 29.95 14.41 4.65
N GLU A 671 29.91 15.66 4.21
CA GLU A 671 29.45 16.76 5.05
C GLU A 671 27.92 16.79 5.14
N PRO A 672 27.36 17.11 6.33
CA PRO A 672 25.93 17.26 6.50
C PRO A 672 25.39 18.49 5.79
N TYR A 673 24.24 18.35 5.17
CA TYR A 673 23.54 19.44 4.50
C TYR A 673 22.02 19.30 4.61
N SER A 674 21.31 20.40 4.37
CA SER A 674 19.90 20.37 4.06
C SER A 674 19.77 20.34 2.55
N ALA A 675 19.38 19.19 2.04
CA ALA A 675 19.44 18.91 0.62
C ALA A 675 18.59 19.89 -0.21
N ASP A 676 19.15 20.43 -1.26
CA ASP A 676 18.51 21.49 -2.06
C ASP A 676 18.37 21.15 -3.55
N TRP A 677 18.88 20.01 -4.00
CA TRP A 677 18.89 19.67 -5.38
C TRP A 677 18.87 18.19 -5.59
N PRO A 678 18.71 17.71 -6.78
CA PRO A 678 17.90 16.52 -7.04
C PRO A 678 18.28 15.33 -6.19
N GLY A 679 19.25 15.49 -5.39
CA GLY A 679 19.57 14.57 -4.37
C GLY A 679 18.75 14.71 -3.08
N THR A 680 17.72 15.50 -3.05
CA THR A 680 16.74 15.44 -1.95
C THR A 680 15.94 14.17 -2.00
N SER A 681 16.42 13.27 -2.78
CA SER A 681 15.96 11.93 -2.85
C SER A 681 15.90 11.34 -1.45
N ALA A 682 14.76 10.87 -1.10
CA ALA A 682 14.54 10.08 0.07
C ALA A 682 15.22 8.68 -0.08
N SER A 683 16.26 8.55 -0.88
CA SER A 683 16.97 7.30 -1.11
C SER A 683 17.86 6.95 0.09
N ARG A 684 17.79 5.72 0.55
CA ARG A 684 18.71 5.16 1.54
C ARG A 684 20.18 5.26 1.10
N LEU A 685 20.42 5.28 -0.19
CA LEU A 685 21.76 5.43 -0.78
C LEU A 685 22.14 6.88 -1.03
N GLY A 686 21.17 7.80 -1.05
CA GLY A 686 21.35 9.23 -1.30
C GLY A 686 21.75 10.05 -0.07
N GLY A 687 22.03 9.43 1.06
CA GLY A 687 22.53 10.10 2.27
C GLY A 687 21.46 10.81 3.12
N THR A 688 20.16 10.63 2.84
CA THR A 688 19.08 11.27 3.61
C THR A 688 18.41 10.35 4.64
N VAL A 689 18.69 9.05 4.62
CA VAL A 689 18.14 8.09 5.56
C VAL A 689 19.15 7.74 6.64
N PHE A 690 18.68 7.85 7.88
CA PHE A 690 19.45 7.54 9.08
C PHE A 690 18.83 6.39 9.85
N LYS A 691 19.65 5.72 10.65
CA LYS A 691 19.22 4.80 11.70
C LYS A 691 19.55 5.41 13.05
N TRP A 692 18.63 5.36 13.97
CA TRP A 692 18.90 5.75 15.36
C TRP A 692 19.18 4.53 16.22
N THR A 693 20.05 4.70 17.20
CA THR A 693 20.28 3.75 18.29
C THR A 693 20.19 4.49 19.60
N GLU A 694 19.56 3.89 20.62
CA GLU A 694 19.49 4.45 21.95
C GLU A 694 20.88 4.47 22.57
N ALA A 695 21.37 5.65 22.92
CA ALA A 695 22.66 5.80 23.59
C ALA A 695 22.45 5.73 25.10
N GLY A 696 23.25 4.97 25.81
CA GLY A 696 23.20 4.93 27.27
C GLY A 696 23.40 6.33 27.87
N ILE A 697 22.61 6.69 28.87
CA ILE A 697 22.85 7.91 29.66
C ILE A 697 24.13 7.64 30.46
N ILE A 698 25.22 8.31 30.12
CA ILE A 698 26.34 8.44 31.04
C ILE A 698 25.86 9.46 32.09
N ASP A 699 25.73 9.02 33.33
CA ASP A 699 25.36 9.85 34.46
C ASP A 699 26.43 10.94 34.65
N VAL A 700 26.27 12.07 33.99
CA VAL A 700 27.18 13.24 34.12
C VAL A 700 27.01 13.95 35.46
N MET A 701 26.17 13.45 36.39
CA MET A 701 25.89 14.00 37.68
C MET A 701 26.73 13.43 38.82
N ALA A 702 27.74 12.58 38.54
CA ALA A 702 28.53 11.92 39.59
C ALA A 702 29.87 12.62 39.91
N GLU A 703 30.21 13.77 39.29
CA GLU A 703 31.40 14.53 39.67
C GLU A 703 31.07 16.04 39.73
N LYS A 704 30.53 16.45 40.87
CA LYS A 704 30.66 17.80 41.42
C LYS A 704 30.72 17.75 42.95
#